data_03609ddee3ff2d1fb4f640d7311d9fe6
#
_entry.id   03609ddee3ff2d1fb4f640d7311d9fe6
#
_cell.length_a   1.000
_cell.length_b   1.000
_cell.length_c   1.000
_cell.angle_alpha   90.00
_cell.angle_beta   90.00
_cell.angle_gamma   90.00
#
_symmetry.space_group_name_H-M   'P 1'
#
loop_
_entity.id
_entity.type
_entity.pdbx_description
1 polymer ?
#
loop_
_entity_poly.entity_id
_entity_poly.type
_entity_poly.pdbx_seq_one_letter_code
_entity_poly.pdbx_strand_id
1 'polypeptide(L)'
;MPSTSAARQRGAIGLMAVITLGLALLMLLLVVDSGRLYLEQRKLQRIADMAALEAAGQFAVCTGSGPSASAIARTAATRNGHAPDGPLQATCGYVLSADDHLRRFTRDDNRHDAIRVEVSRTVASSVAGGVHALLQGNRLPPTTTLRALAVAAAPSPPQAMLSLRTTLATVDSRQSALLNGLLGALGGGTQLELAGWRGLANTDIKLLGYLDQLALDLGVKVGDYQQLLNANASATQLLQAAVKVLQRGGAALEVASNLGKVALASGDSTLLRLGDILDIQNGTTQAGLDANVQLLQLVQGVIQLAARERAVNVDLPLDVLGLVNGRVRLNVIEPQQISAVGDPRRDTLQVHTAQVRAMVSLDLPVLDGVFGLVNAVLDLAAPLTNVVNNLLSLNLVSTVQSVLCLIGIPCTVSDIKLVPGTLHLDIGLEVAEASTRFAPTAVNAFSCSPKRLSTRSQTSAVKIAVGQFASADAFFSQGTTAIKALALIDIGSKRCTRLLLLPLGECEPRVPFVGGGIGLRVDSTVLGSGAQARTLVFQAPDSLPPNIGQPPAYLMLQSANDRMVSSLADTLQGIQLQAYKPSGNSGLGELLAGAASVLGGVKAIVEPLIRGLLGPLLDPLVNALLKVLGVDLVGAEVGANLSCSSGRAQLVL
;
A
#
# COMPACT_ATOMS: atom_id res chain seq x y z
N MET A 1 -9.93 -100.22 66.15
CA MET A 1 -9.97 -98.79 65.86
C MET A 1 -8.54 -98.31 65.64
N PRO A 2 -8.08 -98.00 64.46
CA PRO A 2 -6.77 -97.44 64.28
C PRO A 2 -6.80 -95.93 64.45
N SER A 3 -5.93 -95.44 65.32
CA SER A 3 -5.67 -93.98 65.52
C SER A 3 -4.91 -93.43 64.34
N THR A 4 -5.54 -92.55 63.62
CA THR A 4 -4.91 -91.71 62.57
C THR A 4 -3.99 -90.68 63.22
N SER A 5 -2.68 -90.91 63.08
CA SER A 5 -1.67 -89.89 63.46
C SER A 5 -1.77 -88.68 62.54
N ALA A 6 -2.20 -87.51 63.09
CA ALA A 6 -2.19 -86.24 62.44
C ALA A 6 -0.70 -85.86 62.05
N ALA A 7 -0.34 -85.98 60.78
CA ALA A 7 0.94 -85.50 60.28
C ALA A 7 1.11 -84.02 60.59
N ARG A 8 2.10 -83.67 61.39
CA ARG A 8 2.41 -82.26 61.77
C ARG A 8 2.89 -81.52 60.56
N GLN A 9 2.00 -80.65 59.97
CA GLN A 9 2.34 -79.69 58.84
C GLN A 9 3.15 -78.50 59.33
N ARG A 10 4.03 -78.65 60.31
CA ARG A 10 4.81 -77.48 60.84
C ARG A 10 5.86 -76.90 59.89
N GLY A 11 6.28 -77.65 58.87
CA GLY A 11 7.28 -77.11 57.87
C GLY A 11 6.67 -76.35 56.69
N ALA A 12 5.44 -76.70 56.29
CA ALA A 12 4.81 -76.10 55.12
C ALA A 12 4.44 -74.58 55.29
N ILE A 13 4.01 -74.25 56.53
CA ILE A 13 3.68 -72.82 56.86
C ILE A 13 4.93 -71.96 56.85
N GLY A 14 6.07 -72.47 57.37
CA GLY A 14 7.35 -71.74 57.32
C GLY A 14 7.86 -71.55 55.93
N LEU A 15 7.76 -72.61 55.08
CA LEU A 15 8.15 -72.49 53.68
C LEU A 15 7.26 -71.51 52.91
N MET A 16 5.95 -71.53 53.08
CA MET A 16 5.02 -70.58 52.51
C MET A 16 5.32 -69.13 52.98
N ALA A 17 5.58 -68.94 54.26
CA ALA A 17 5.91 -67.62 54.81
C ALA A 17 7.24 -67.08 54.22
N VAL A 18 8.23 -67.91 54.03
CA VAL A 18 9.51 -67.49 53.38
C VAL A 18 9.32 -67.17 51.90
N ILE A 19 8.53 -67.99 51.19
CA ILE A 19 8.22 -67.71 49.78
C ILE A 19 7.42 -66.43 49.60
N THR A 20 6.37 -66.24 50.41
CA THR A 20 5.54 -65.02 50.37
C THR A 20 6.31 -63.77 50.80
N LEU A 21 7.17 -63.86 51.80
CA LEU A 21 8.05 -62.77 52.20
C LEU A 21 9.07 -62.47 51.11
N GLY A 22 9.67 -63.51 50.49
CA GLY A 22 10.61 -63.37 49.37
C GLY A 22 9.95 -62.71 48.16
N LEU A 23 8.70 -63.12 47.81
CA LEU A 23 7.94 -62.53 46.73
C LEU A 23 7.54 -61.07 47.03
N ALA A 24 7.16 -60.77 48.29
CA ALA A 24 6.85 -59.40 48.73
C ALA A 24 8.08 -58.50 48.68
N LEU A 25 9.24 -58.98 49.11
CA LEU A 25 10.51 -58.23 48.97
C LEU A 25 10.90 -57.99 47.52
N LEU A 26 10.73 -58.98 46.65
CA LEU A 26 11.01 -58.85 45.23
C LEU A 26 10.10 -57.82 44.57
N MET A 27 8.79 -57.83 44.89
CA MET A 27 7.83 -56.83 44.44
C MET A 27 8.17 -55.45 44.98
N LEU A 28 8.55 -55.32 46.23
CA LEU A 28 8.98 -54.07 46.83
C LEU A 28 10.19 -53.47 46.14
N LEU A 29 11.22 -54.31 45.85
CA LEU A 29 12.40 -53.88 45.12
C LEU A 29 12.08 -53.42 43.70
N LEU A 30 11.19 -54.12 43.01
CA LEU A 30 10.74 -53.74 41.66
C LEU A 30 9.99 -52.40 41.68
N VAL A 31 9.13 -52.17 42.66
CA VAL A 31 8.42 -50.89 42.84
C VAL A 31 9.39 -49.77 43.19
N VAL A 32 10.38 -50.01 44.05
CA VAL A 32 11.37 -48.99 44.43
C VAL A 32 12.26 -48.65 43.25
N ASP A 33 12.75 -49.66 42.49
CA ASP A 33 13.60 -49.41 41.32
C ASP A 33 12.84 -48.66 40.20
N SER A 34 11.62 -49.10 39.90
CA SER A 34 10.82 -48.43 38.86
C SER A 34 10.41 -47.00 39.31
N GLY A 35 10.03 -46.82 40.56
CA GLY A 35 9.71 -45.53 41.13
C GLY A 35 10.91 -44.57 41.08
N ARG A 36 12.11 -45.02 41.41
CA ARG A 36 13.34 -44.22 41.36
C ARG A 36 13.67 -43.82 39.94
N LEU A 37 13.66 -44.74 39.00
CA LEU A 37 13.94 -44.43 37.58
C LEU A 37 12.92 -43.46 37.02
N TYR A 38 11.65 -43.61 37.35
CA TYR A 38 10.61 -42.69 36.97
C TYR A 38 10.85 -41.28 37.54
N LEU A 39 11.23 -41.17 38.82
CA LEU A 39 11.54 -39.87 39.44
C LEU A 39 12.79 -39.22 38.79
N GLU A 40 13.84 -39.98 38.47
CA GLU A 40 14.99 -39.45 37.77
C GLU A 40 14.68 -39.02 36.34
N GLN A 41 13.82 -39.77 35.62
CA GLN A 41 13.36 -39.39 34.29
C GLN A 41 12.54 -38.06 34.35
N ARG A 42 11.66 -37.93 35.33
CA ARG A 42 10.88 -36.72 35.56
C ARG A 42 11.74 -35.49 35.89
N LYS A 43 12.76 -35.70 36.75
CA LYS A 43 13.73 -34.62 37.04
C LYS A 43 14.50 -34.21 35.77
N LEU A 44 14.92 -35.18 34.97
CA LEU A 44 15.67 -34.93 33.73
C LEU A 44 14.79 -34.21 32.71
N GLN A 45 13.49 -34.59 32.59
CA GLN A 45 12.54 -33.90 31.73
C GLN A 45 12.36 -32.45 32.16
N ARG A 46 12.18 -32.19 33.45
CA ARG A 46 12.07 -30.81 33.97
C ARG A 46 13.33 -29.96 33.66
N ILE A 47 14.50 -30.56 33.69
CA ILE A 47 15.76 -29.91 33.32
C ILE A 47 15.76 -29.55 31.83
N ALA A 48 15.33 -30.48 30.96
CA ALA A 48 15.20 -30.23 29.51
C ALA A 48 14.18 -29.12 29.22
N ASP A 49 13.01 -29.18 29.86
CA ASP A 49 11.94 -28.20 29.71
C ASP A 49 12.40 -26.78 30.08
N MET A 50 13.05 -26.64 31.24
CA MET A 50 13.54 -25.34 31.71
C MET A 50 14.69 -24.80 30.85
N ALA A 51 15.57 -25.68 30.40
CA ALA A 51 16.67 -25.30 29.51
C ALA A 51 16.18 -24.85 28.11
N ALA A 52 15.18 -25.54 27.57
CA ALA A 52 14.56 -25.18 26.29
C ALA A 52 13.80 -23.85 26.42
N LEU A 53 12.97 -23.70 27.47
CA LEU A 53 12.20 -22.48 27.72
C LEU A 53 13.11 -21.26 27.91
N GLU A 54 14.19 -21.38 28.65
CA GLU A 54 15.08 -20.25 28.88
C GLU A 54 15.86 -19.88 27.62
N ALA A 55 16.38 -20.85 26.89
CA ALA A 55 17.05 -20.61 25.63
C ALA A 55 16.13 -19.95 24.60
N ALA A 56 14.90 -20.45 24.45
CA ALA A 56 13.92 -19.87 23.56
C ALA A 56 13.46 -18.48 24.03
N GLY A 57 13.27 -18.30 25.34
CA GLY A 57 12.85 -17.02 25.92
C GLY A 57 13.87 -15.88 25.80
N GLN A 58 15.15 -16.22 25.69
CA GLN A 58 16.22 -15.26 25.46
C GLN A 58 16.57 -15.07 23.98
N PHE A 59 15.77 -15.60 23.05
CA PHE A 59 16.01 -15.55 21.60
C PHE A 59 17.41 -16.07 21.24
N ALA A 60 17.82 -17.17 21.86
CA ALA A 60 19.14 -17.73 21.65
C ALA A 60 19.30 -18.28 20.22
N VAL A 61 20.52 -18.19 19.71
CA VAL A 61 20.86 -18.56 18.32
C VAL A 61 21.86 -19.71 18.30
N CYS A 62 21.78 -20.52 17.23
CA CYS A 62 22.77 -21.57 16.98
C CYS A 62 23.91 -21.10 16.07
N THR A 63 23.64 -20.11 15.22
CA THR A 63 24.60 -19.46 14.30
C THR A 63 24.41 -17.93 14.34
N GLY A 64 25.47 -17.16 14.09
CA GLY A 64 25.38 -15.69 14.04
C GLY A 64 25.73 -14.97 15.34
N SER A 65 25.53 -13.66 15.39
CA SER A 65 25.91 -12.76 16.48
C SER A 65 24.81 -12.58 17.53
N GLY A 66 24.43 -13.66 18.21
CA GLY A 66 23.42 -13.61 19.27
C GLY A 66 23.85 -14.43 20.49
N PRO A 67 23.04 -14.44 21.57
CA PRO A 67 23.31 -15.28 22.73
C PRO A 67 23.25 -16.76 22.32
N SER A 68 24.28 -17.54 22.65
CA SER A 68 24.40 -18.93 22.23
C SER A 68 23.34 -19.83 22.88
N ALA A 69 22.57 -20.56 22.06
CA ALA A 69 21.54 -21.49 22.53
C ALA A 69 22.13 -22.59 23.43
N SER A 70 23.30 -23.12 23.07
CA SER A 70 23.98 -24.14 23.86
C SER A 70 24.47 -23.61 25.22
N ALA A 71 24.98 -22.36 25.26
CA ALA A 71 25.46 -21.75 26.50
C ALA A 71 24.31 -21.45 27.47
N ILE A 72 23.21 -20.86 26.96
CA ILE A 72 22.05 -20.57 27.80
C ILE A 72 21.38 -21.85 28.30
N ALA A 73 21.17 -22.83 27.41
CA ALA A 73 20.56 -24.11 27.79
C ALA A 73 21.40 -24.83 28.86
N ARG A 74 22.74 -24.81 28.72
CA ARG A 74 23.64 -25.40 29.72
C ARG A 74 23.55 -24.70 31.07
N THR A 75 23.58 -23.37 31.08
CA THR A 75 23.44 -22.57 32.31
C THR A 75 22.12 -22.85 33.01
N ALA A 76 21.01 -22.88 32.25
CA ALA A 76 19.70 -23.21 32.79
C ALA A 76 19.60 -24.64 33.32
N ALA A 77 20.15 -25.63 32.60
CA ALA A 77 20.21 -27.02 33.01
C ALA A 77 21.01 -27.19 34.32
N THR A 78 22.16 -26.54 34.43
CA THR A 78 23.01 -26.58 35.62
C THR A 78 22.30 -25.98 36.85
N ARG A 79 21.62 -24.86 36.71
CA ARG A 79 20.77 -24.29 37.77
C ARG A 79 19.65 -25.22 38.22
N ASN A 80 19.17 -26.07 37.34
CA ASN A 80 18.14 -27.06 37.64
C ASN A 80 18.67 -28.45 38.04
N GLY A 81 20.01 -28.57 38.35
CA GLY A 81 20.62 -29.79 38.90
C GLY A 81 21.17 -30.74 37.84
N HIS A 82 21.43 -30.30 36.62
CA HIS A 82 22.25 -31.07 35.66
C HIS A 82 23.73 -30.85 35.95
N ALA A 83 24.52 -31.90 35.75
CA ALA A 83 25.97 -31.78 35.93
C ALA A 83 26.56 -30.78 34.93
N PRO A 84 27.52 -29.89 35.32
CA PRO A 84 28.07 -28.89 34.42
C PRO A 84 28.66 -29.48 33.14
N ASP A 85 29.32 -30.63 33.25
CA ASP A 85 29.92 -31.37 32.14
C ASP A 85 29.03 -32.47 31.58
N GLY A 86 27.77 -32.53 32.04
CA GLY A 86 26.81 -33.54 31.59
C GLY A 86 26.43 -33.35 30.12
N PRO A 87 26.09 -34.46 29.43
CA PRO A 87 25.71 -34.39 28.03
C PRO A 87 24.46 -33.56 27.83
N LEU A 88 24.59 -32.46 27.07
CA LEU A 88 23.49 -31.56 26.68
C LEU A 88 23.73 -31.11 25.24
N GLN A 89 22.69 -31.22 24.41
CA GLN A 89 22.67 -30.69 23.06
C GLN A 89 21.50 -29.75 22.86
N ALA A 90 21.77 -28.56 22.37
CA ALA A 90 20.76 -27.59 21.93
C ALA A 90 20.82 -27.48 20.40
N THR A 91 19.66 -27.53 19.76
CA THR A 91 19.50 -27.42 18.30
C THR A 91 18.43 -26.39 17.99
N CYS A 92 18.69 -25.52 17.03
CA CYS A 92 17.74 -24.52 16.54
C CYS A 92 16.92 -25.06 15.36
N GLY A 93 15.77 -24.46 15.14
CA GLY A 93 14.88 -24.82 14.06
C GLY A 93 13.52 -24.18 14.20
N TYR A 94 12.54 -24.84 13.66
CA TYR A 94 11.15 -24.41 13.68
C TYR A 94 10.20 -25.59 13.85
N VAL A 95 8.97 -25.30 14.25
CA VAL A 95 7.91 -26.29 14.43
C VAL A 95 6.87 -26.10 13.35
N LEU A 96 6.56 -27.17 12.62
CA LEU A 96 5.49 -27.23 11.64
C LEU A 96 4.37 -28.14 12.15
N SER A 97 3.14 -27.76 11.87
CA SER A 97 2.00 -28.68 11.97
C SER A 97 1.96 -29.47 10.66
N ALA A 98 2.16 -30.77 10.74
CA ALA A 98 2.02 -31.68 9.61
C ALA A 98 0.55 -31.91 9.25
N ASP A 99 0.28 -32.54 8.11
CA ASP A 99 -1.09 -32.81 7.64
C ASP A 99 -1.89 -33.73 8.57
N ASP A 100 -1.21 -34.45 9.47
CA ASP A 100 -1.77 -35.26 10.54
C ASP A 100 -2.12 -34.46 11.81
N HIS A 101 -2.05 -33.13 11.74
CA HIS A 101 -2.22 -32.19 12.86
C HIS A 101 -1.21 -32.34 14.01
N LEU A 102 -0.15 -33.15 13.82
CA LEU A 102 0.93 -33.28 14.78
C LEU A 102 1.99 -32.20 14.53
N ARG A 103 2.49 -31.62 15.61
CA ARG A 103 3.61 -30.68 15.55
C ARG A 103 4.92 -31.45 15.41
N ARG A 104 5.75 -31.06 14.47
CA ARG A 104 7.08 -31.65 14.23
C ARG A 104 8.16 -30.57 14.23
N PHE A 105 9.21 -30.83 14.99
CA PHE A 105 10.39 -29.99 14.98
C PHE A 105 11.27 -30.31 13.76
N THR A 106 11.61 -29.28 12.99
CA THR A 106 12.56 -29.36 11.88
C THR A 106 13.81 -28.57 12.23
N ARG A 107 14.96 -29.23 12.17
CA ARG A 107 16.25 -28.60 12.43
C ARG A 107 16.61 -27.63 11.30
N ASP A 108 16.97 -26.41 11.67
CA ASP A 108 17.53 -25.41 10.77
C ASP A 108 18.37 -24.45 11.63
N ASP A 109 19.67 -24.51 11.51
CA ASP A 109 20.58 -23.74 12.37
C ASP A 109 20.53 -22.22 12.06
N ASN A 110 19.89 -21.81 10.95
CA ASN A 110 19.66 -20.42 10.59
C ASN A 110 18.27 -19.88 11.05
N ARG A 111 17.40 -20.75 11.54
CA ARG A 111 16.10 -20.41 12.09
C ARG A 111 16.08 -20.68 13.58
N HIS A 112 15.62 -19.70 14.35
CA HIS A 112 15.64 -19.74 15.81
C HIS A 112 14.23 -19.62 16.40
N ASP A 113 13.22 -20.03 15.61
CA ASP A 113 11.79 -19.95 16.01
C ASP A 113 11.46 -20.96 17.12
N ALA A 114 12.24 -22.04 17.19
CA ALA A 114 12.14 -23.03 18.25
C ALA A 114 13.53 -23.60 18.58
N ILE A 115 13.73 -23.94 19.84
CA ILE A 115 14.96 -24.56 20.33
C ILE A 115 14.62 -25.92 20.94
N ARG A 116 15.27 -26.95 20.44
CA ARG A 116 15.23 -28.30 20.96
C ARG A 116 16.42 -28.54 21.87
N VAL A 117 16.16 -28.94 23.11
CA VAL A 117 17.20 -29.31 24.07
C VAL A 117 17.03 -30.80 24.39
N GLU A 118 18.13 -31.53 24.23
CA GLU A 118 18.27 -32.95 24.64
C GLU A 118 19.28 -33.03 25.75
N VAL A 119 18.90 -33.64 26.88
CA VAL A 119 19.77 -33.92 28.02
C VAL A 119 19.80 -35.40 28.31
N SER A 120 20.93 -35.90 28.73
CA SER A 120 21.04 -37.29 29.13
C SER A 120 21.80 -37.42 30.44
N ARG A 121 21.48 -38.50 31.20
CA ARG A 121 22.10 -38.81 32.47
C ARG A 121 22.21 -40.32 32.61
N THR A 122 23.36 -40.81 32.99
CA THR A 122 23.58 -42.21 33.31
C THR A 122 23.30 -42.45 34.79
N VAL A 123 22.40 -43.35 35.09
CA VAL A 123 22.00 -43.73 36.45
C VAL A 123 22.15 -45.25 36.65
N ALA A 124 22.28 -45.71 37.89
CA ALA A 124 22.26 -47.15 38.17
C ALA A 124 20.88 -47.70 37.77
N SER A 125 20.83 -48.81 37.02
CA SER A 125 19.58 -49.38 36.51
C SER A 125 18.71 -49.99 37.61
N SER A 126 19.36 -50.54 38.67
CA SER A 126 18.65 -51.18 39.80
C SER A 126 19.48 -51.04 41.09
N VAL A 127 18.83 -50.69 42.18
CA VAL A 127 19.46 -50.72 43.52
C VAL A 127 19.70 -52.18 43.94
N ALA A 128 18.79 -53.08 43.65
CA ALA A 128 18.91 -54.50 43.91
C ALA A 128 20.09 -55.09 43.10
N GLY A 129 20.22 -54.69 41.81
CA GLY A 129 21.35 -55.09 40.97
C GLY A 129 22.69 -54.56 41.49
N GLY A 130 22.72 -53.37 42.11
CA GLY A 130 23.92 -52.81 42.77
C GLY A 130 24.33 -53.62 43.99
N VAL A 131 23.37 -53.99 44.85
CA VAL A 131 23.65 -54.86 46.01
C VAL A 131 24.11 -56.25 45.55
N HIS A 132 23.51 -56.84 44.56
CA HIS A 132 23.91 -58.11 43.97
C HIS A 132 25.33 -58.06 43.39
N ALA A 133 25.68 -57.00 42.65
CA ALA A 133 27.03 -56.80 42.11
C ALA A 133 28.10 -56.67 43.21
N LEU A 134 27.76 -56.02 44.33
CA LEU A 134 28.64 -55.92 45.51
C LEU A 134 28.86 -57.30 46.16
N LEU A 135 27.79 -58.12 46.28
CA LEU A 135 27.87 -59.47 46.87
C LEU A 135 28.67 -60.43 45.99
N GLN A 136 28.66 -60.25 44.70
CA GLN A 136 29.41 -61.10 43.75
C GLN A 136 30.85 -60.60 43.42
N GLY A 137 31.28 -59.49 44.08
CA GLY A 137 32.59 -58.93 43.85
C GLY A 137 32.74 -58.16 42.53
N ASN A 138 31.61 -57.86 41.84
CA ASN A 138 31.56 -57.10 40.64
C ASN A 138 31.51 -55.60 40.99
N ARG A 139 32.50 -54.83 40.58
CA ARG A 139 32.71 -53.44 41.06
C ARG A 139 31.79 -52.38 40.43
N LEU A 140 31.05 -52.72 39.37
CA LEU A 140 30.22 -51.74 38.67
C LEU A 140 28.73 -52.19 38.64
N PRO A 141 27.82 -51.44 39.25
CA PRO A 141 26.40 -51.69 39.08
C PRO A 141 25.98 -51.47 37.63
N PRO A 142 25.04 -52.26 37.08
CA PRO A 142 24.50 -52.04 35.76
C PRO A 142 23.89 -50.62 35.67
N THR A 143 24.26 -49.86 34.65
CA THR A 143 23.80 -48.51 34.44
C THR A 143 22.89 -48.40 33.22
N THR A 144 21.93 -47.52 33.28
CA THR A 144 21.09 -47.15 32.15
C THR A 144 21.18 -45.64 31.90
N THR A 145 21.11 -45.24 30.60
CA THR A 145 21.15 -43.84 30.22
C THR A 145 19.70 -43.34 29.99
N LEU A 146 19.27 -42.45 30.85
CA LEU A 146 18.02 -41.70 30.69
C LEU A 146 18.23 -40.53 29.73
N ARG A 147 17.27 -40.29 28.88
CA ARG A 147 17.25 -39.15 27.96
C ARG A 147 15.95 -38.40 28.12
N ALA A 148 16.04 -37.07 28.07
CA ALA A 148 14.89 -36.20 28.05
C ALA A 148 15.06 -35.19 26.92
N LEU A 149 13.97 -34.87 26.26
CA LEU A 149 13.90 -33.98 25.13
C LEU A 149 12.78 -32.99 25.38
N ALA A 150 13.07 -31.72 25.13
CA ALA A 150 12.09 -30.65 25.15
C ALA A 150 12.28 -29.73 23.97
N VAL A 151 11.19 -29.24 23.41
CA VAL A 151 11.19 -28.22 22.36
C VAL A 151 10.39 -27.03 22.88
N ALA A 152 11.03 -25.88 22.95
CA ALA A 152 10.36 -24.63 23.26
C ALA A 152 10.35 -23.72 22.04
N ALA A 153 9.17 -23.19 21.71
CA ALA A 153 9.05 -22.11 20.73
C ALA A 153 9.45 -20.78 21.38
N ALA A 154 10.23 -19.99 20.65
CA ALA A 154 10.53 -18.62 21.03
C ALA A 154 9.23 -17.81 21.15
N PRO A 155 9.20 -16.75 21.97
CA PRO A 155 8.12 -15.78 21.93
C PRO A 155 7.93 -15.34 20.48
N SER A 156 6.70 -15.13 20.05
CA SER A 156 6.46 -14.64 18.70
C SER A 156 7.30 -13.38 18.46
N PRO A 157 8.00 -13.29 17.33
CA PRO A 157 8.83 -12.14 17.04
C PRO A 157 8.02 -10.86 17.13
N PRO A 158 8.64 -9.71 17.43
CA PRO A 158 7.94 -8.44 17.37
C PRO A 158 7.33 -8.28 15.98
N GLN A 159 6.13 -7.76 15.93
CA GLN A 159 5.39 -7.52 14.69
C GLN A 159 5.07 -6.04 14.60
N ALA A 160 5.37 -5.43 13.47
CA ALA A 160 4.98 -4.07 13.14
C ALA A 160 3.99 -4.10 11.98
N MET A 161 3.05 -3.18 12.02
CA MET A 161 2.13 -2.93 10.93
C MET A 161 2.14 -1.45 10.61
N LEU A 162 2.25 -1.14 9.35
CA LEU A 162 1.95 0.18 8.80
C LEU A 162 0.63 0.12 8.06
N SER A 163 -0.16 1.15 8.19
CA SER A 163 -1.36 1.36 7.41
C SER A 163 -1.40 2.79 6.90
N LEU A 164 -2.03 2.99 5.77
CA LEU A 164 -2.28 4.29 5.21
C LEU A 164 -3.79 4.50 5.15
N ARG A 165 -4.25 5.63 5.66
CA ARG A 165 -5.63 6.06 5.42
C ARG A 165 -5.64 7.51 4.96
N THR A 166 -6.62 7.82 4.15
CA THR A 166 -6.97 9.21 3.88
C THR A 166 -7.95 9.68 4.94
N THR A 167 -7.87 10.94 5.33
CA THR A 167 -8.76 11.56 6.36
C THR A 167 -10.23 11.64 5.93
N LEU A 168 -10.67 10.76 5.04
CA LEU A 168 -12.03 10.67 4.53
C LEU A 168 -13.04 10.24 5.61
N ALA A 169 -13.22 11.08 6.61
CA ALA A 169 -14.30 10.87 7.57
C ALA A 169 -15.71 11.03 6.94
N THR A 170 -15.79 11.68 5.77
CA THR A 170 -17.08 11.97 5.12
C THR A 170 -16.97 11.86 3.60
N VAL A 171 -17.66 10.88 3.02
CA VAL A 171 -17.89 10.83 1.56
C VAL A 171 -18.93 11.91 1.21
N ASP A 172 -18.60 12.79 0.29
CA ASP A 172 -19.55 13.79 -0.25
C ASP A 172 -20.22 13.30 -1.55
N SER A 173 -21.17 14.07 -2.08
CA SER A 173 -21.93 13.71 -3.28
C SER A 173 -21.06 13.60 -4.53
N ARG A 174 -19.98 14.39 -4.63
CA ARG A 174 -19.07 14.36 -5.77
C ARG A 174 -18.19 13.11 -5.74
N GLN A 175 -17.70 12.76 -4.57
CA GLN A 175 -16.97 11.51 -4.36
C GLN A 175 -17.83 10.29 -4.67
N SER A 176 -19.09 10.31 -4.22
CA SER A 176 -20.06 9.25 -4.54
C SER A 176 -20.28 9.12 -6.06
N ALA A 177 -20.40 10.25 -6.78
CA ALA A 177 -20.55 10.25 -8.24
C ALA A 177 -19.30 9.68 -8.95
N LEU A 178 -18.10 10.05 -8.51
CA LEU A 178 -16.84 9.54 -9.05
C LEU A 178 -16.67 8.04 -8.78
N LEU A 179 -16.95 7.58 -7.56
CA LEU A 179 -16.88 6.15 -7.21
C LEU A 179 -17.88 5.33 -8.02
N ASN A 180 -19.10 5.84 -8.21
CA ASN A 180 -20.11 5.22 -9.06
C ASN A 180 -19.68 5.20 -10.53
N GLY A 181 -19.04 6.27 -11.01
CA GLY A 181 -18.48 6.33 -12.35
C GLY A 181 -17.37 5.29 -12.57
N LEU A 182 -16.46 5.14 -11.61
CA LEU A 182 -15.43 4.10 -11.64
C LEU A 182 -16.03 2.68 -11.66
N LEU A 183 -17.05 2.43 -10.83
CA LEU A 183 -17.77 1.17 -10.83
C LEU A 183 -18.48 0.90 -12.17
N GLY A 184 -19.14 1.91 -12.72
CA GLY A 184 -19.82 1.81 -14.02
C GLY A 184 -18.86 1.46 -15.15
N ALA A 185 -17.65 1.98 -15.11
CA ALA A 185 -16.60 1.71 -16.09
C ALA A 185 -16.01 0.28 -16.00
N LEU A 186 -16.14 -0.38 -14.85
CA LEU A 186 -15.78 -1.79 -14.69
C LEU A 186 -16.83 -2.75 -15.27
N GLY A 187 -17.97 -2.22 -15.74
CA GLY A 187 -19.02 -2.99 -16.40
C GLY A 187 -20.30 -3.17 -15.58
N GLY A 188 -20.36 -2.62 -14.38
CA GLY A 188 -21.53 -2.72 -13.51
C GLY A 188 -22.50 -1.55 -13.67
N GLY A 189 -23.75 -1.84 -13.99
CA GLY A 189 -24.82 -0.83 -14.06
C GLY A 189 -25.35 -0.37 -12.69
N THR A 190 -24.77 -0.81 -11.60
CA THR A 190 -25.27 -0.54 -10.24
C THR A 190 -24.59 0.69 -9.64
N GLN A 191 -25.40 1.62 -9.13
CA GLN A 191 -24.91 2.79 -8.40
C GLN A 191 -25.23 2.65 -6.92
N LEU A 192 -24.31 3.10 -6.07
CA LEU A 192 -24.54 3.22 -4.64
C LEU A 192 -24.97 4.64 -4.31
N GLU A 193 -25.94 4.75 -3.41
CA GLU A 193 -26.31 6.03 -2.83
C GLU A 193 -25.19 6.54 -1.89
N LEU A 194 -25.17 7.84 -1.64
CA LEU A 194 -24.20 8.48 -0.76
C LEU A 194 -24.16 7.84 0.65
N ALA A 195 -25.32 7.48 1.19
CA ALA A 195 -25.41 6.79 2.49
C ALA A 195 -24.71 5.43 2.47
N GLY A 196 -24.80 4.70 1.37
CA GLY A 196 -24.12 3.42 1.19
C GLY A 196 -22.59 3.58 1.22
N TRP A 197 -22.04 4.55 0.48
CA TRP A 197 -20.61 4.85 0.51
C TRP A 197 -20.11 5.29 1.89
N ARG A 198 -20.90 6.11 2.60
CA ARG A 198 -20.59 6.49 3.99
C ARG A 198 -20.63 5.31 4.94
N GLY A 199 -21.54 4.36 4.75
CA GLY A 199 -21.58 3.11 5.50
C GLY A 199 -20.29 2.31 5.35
N LEU A 200 -19.77 2.17 4.12
CA LEU A 200 -18.49 1.51 3.85
C LEU A 200 -17.29 2.27 4.46
N ALA A 201 -17.32 3.61 4.44
CA ALA A 201 -16.25 4.43 5.01
C ALA A 201 -16.14 4.34 6.54
N ASN A 202 -17.27 4.12 7.21
CA ASN A 202 -17.35 4.03 8.67
C ASN A 202 -17.27 2.60 9.21
N THR A 203 -16.94 1.63 8.36
CA THR A 203 -16.86 0.22 8.75
C THR A 203 -15.43 -0.29 8.57
N ASP A 204 -14.97 -0.99 9.60
CA ASP A 204 -13.69 -1.71 9.55
C ASP A 204 -13.92 -3.22 9.36
N ILE A 205 -12.98 -3.88 8.72
CA ILE A 205 -12.95 -5.33 8.55
C ILE A 205 -11.69 -5.91 9.21
N LYS A 206 -11.84 -7.06 9.85
CA LYS A 206 -10.70 -7.82 10.40
C LYS A 206 -9.88 -8.43 9.26
N LEU A 207 -8.62 -8.00 9.13
CA LEU A 207 -7.74 -8.46 8.06
C LEU A 207 -7.56 -9.97 8.06
N LEU A 208 -7.27 -10.56 9.23
CA LEU A 208 -7.11 -12.01 9.36
C LEU A 208 -8.36 -12.77 8.92
N GLY A 209 -9.54 -12.37 9.41
CA GLY A 209 -10.80 -13.00 9.02
C GLY A 209 -11.10 -12.86 7.54
N TYR A 210 -10.71 -11.76 6.92
CA TYR A 210 -10.84 -11.55 5.48
C TYR A 210 -9.92 -12.48 4.69
N LEU A 211 -8.65 -12.58 5.08
CA LEU A 211 -7.67 -13.45 4.41
C LEU A 211 -8.05 -14.94 4.53
N ASP A 212 -8.49 -15.37 5.72
CA ASP A 212 -8.95 -16.75 5.93
C ASP A 212 -10.19 -17.08 5.09
N GLN A 213 -11.15 -16.15 5.01
CA GLN A 213 -12.33 -16.33 4.15
C GLN A 213 -11.95 -16.40 2.68
N LEU A 214 -11.08 -15.51 2.22
CA LEU A 214 -10.62 -15.50 0.83
C LEU A 214 -9.82 -16.78 0.50
N ALA A 215 -9.01 -17.28 1.42
CA ALA A 215 -8.29 -18.54 1.25
C ALA A 215 -9.25 -19.71 1.03
N LEU A 216 -10.34 -19.76 1.82
CA LEU A 216 -11.41 -20.77 1.63
C LEU A 216 -12.09 -20.63 0.27
N ASP A 217 -12.39 -19.40 -0.14
CA ASP A 217 -13.09 -19.12 -1.40
C ASP A 217 -12.24 -19.46 -2.64
N LEU A 218 -10.91 -19.32 -2.54
CA LEU A 218 -9.96 -19.61 -3.62
C LEU A 218 -9.35 -21.02 -3.55
N GLY A 219 -9.70 -21.82 -2.54
CA GLY A 219 -9.14 -23.16 -2.34
C GLY A 219 -7.65 -23.15 -1.95
N VAL A 220 -7.17 -22.05 -1.38
CA VAL A 220 -5.82 -21.93 -0.82
C VAL A 220 -5.86 -22.39 0.65
N LYS A 221 -4.77 -23.01 1.10
CA LYS A 221 -4.66 -23.45 2.50
C LYS A 221 -4.70 -22.24 3.44
N VAL A 222 -5.62 -22.24 4.39
CA VAL A 222 -5.71 -21.21 5.44
C VAL A 222 -4.38 -21.15 6.21
N GLY A 223 -3.81 -19.94 6.33
CA GLY A 223 -2.50 -19.73 6.94
C GLY A 223 -1.34 -19.61 5.93
N ASP A 224 -1.53 -19.97 4.67
CA ASP A 224 -0.57 -19.71 3.60
C ASP A 224 -0.88 -18.39 2.88
N TYR A 225 -0.65 -17.30 3.60
CA TYR A 225 -0.99 -15.96 3.09
C TYR A 225 -0.11 -15.52 1.93
N GLN A 226 1.12 -16.06 1.80
CA GLN A 226 1.96 -15.76 0.64
C GLN A 226 1.39 -16.36 -0.65
N GLN A 227 0.93 -17.60 -0.59
CA GLN A 227 0.25 -18.21 -1.73
C GLN A 227 -1.05 -17.46 -2.04
N LEU A 228 -1.80 -17.06 -1.01
CA LEU A 228 -3.04 -16.32 -1.15
C LEU A 228 -2.85 -14.95 -1.83
N LEU A 229 -1.84 -14.18 -1.40
CA LEU A 229 -1.55 -12.86 -1.98
C LEU A 229 -1.13 -12.93 -3.45
N ASN A 230 -0.50 -14.04 -3.85
CA ASN A 230 -0.09 -14.29 -5.23
C ASN A 230 -1.17 -15.01 -6.05
N ALA A 231 -2.26 -15.46 -5.43
CA ALA A 231 -3.35 -16.12 -6.13
C ALA A 231 -4.14 -15.11 -6.98
N ASN A 232 -4.57 -15.57 -8.14
CA ASN A 232 -5.44 -14.78 -9.02
C ASN A 232 -6.89 -14.85 -8.53
N ALA A 233 -7.51 -13.71 -8.36
CA ALA A 233 -8.92 -13.61 -7.98
C ALA A 233 -9.61 -12.50 -8.78
N SER A 234 -10.90 -12.62 -9.03
CA SER A 234 -11.67 -11.51 -9.61
C SER A 234 -11.99 -10.45 -8.57
N ALA A 235 -12.28 -9.22 -9.03
CA ALA A 235 -12.73 -8.15 -8.13
C ALA A 235 -13.97 -8.57 -7.33
N THR A 236 -14.91 -9.27 -8.00
CA THR A 236 -16.10 -9.83 -7.36
C THR A 236 -15.72 -10.81 -6.24
N GLN A 237 -14.80 -11.75 -6.47
CA GLN A 237 -14.36 -12.71 -5.45
C GLN A 237 -13.71 -12.02 -4.25
N LEU A 238 -12.82 -11.04 -4.50
CA LEU A 238 -12.17 -10.27 -3.44
C LEU A 238 -13.19 -9.53 -2.56
N LEU A 239 -14.17 -8.88 -3.16
CA LEU A 239 -15.19 -8.15 -2.42
C LEU A 239 -16.24 -9.06 -1.76
N GLN A 240 -16.61 -10.18 -2.38
CA GLN A 240 -17.53 -11.15 -1.79
C GLN A 240 -16.97 -11.82 -0.53
N ALA A 241 -15.66 -12.09 -0.49
CA ALA A 241 -15.01 -12.56 0.74
C ALA A 241 -15.23 -11.57 1.90
N ALA A 242 -15.11 -10.26 1.63
CA ALA A 242 -15.38 -9.23 2.63
C ALA A 242 -16.86 -9.19 3.05
N VAL A 243 -17.80 -9.37 2.11
CA VAL A 243 -19.25 -9.48 2.43
C VAL A 243 -19.50 -10.62 3.41
N LYS A 244 -18.94 -11.80 3.16
CA LYS A 244 -19.11 -12.98 4.03
C LYS A 244 -18.56 -12.75 5.44
N VAL A 245 -17.41 -12.06 5.55
CA VAL A 245 -16.82 -11.72 6.85
C VAL A 245 -17.70 -10.73 7.61
N LEU A 246 -18.21 -9.71 6.96
CA LEU A 246 -19.11 -8.73 7.57
C LEU A 246 -20.41 -9.38 8.08
N GLN A 247 -20.99 -10.28 7.29
CA GLN A 247 -22.19 -11.03 7.67
C GLN A 247 -21.97 -11.90 8.93
N ARG A 248 -20.81 -12.56 9.01
CA ARG A 248 -20.46 -13.37 10.21
C ARG A 248 -20.13 -12.51 11.42
N GLY A 249 -19.51 -11.34 11.18
CA GLY A 249 -19.13 -10.41 12.25
C GLY A 249 -20.28 -9.60 12.85
N GLY A 250 -21.53 -9.80 12.36
CA GLY A 250 -22.69 -9.06 12.83
C GLY A 250 -22.73 -7.59 12.41
N ALA A 251 -22.02 -7.23 11.34
CA ALA A 251 -22.09 -5.90 10.76
C ALA A 251 -23.53 -5.57 10.32
N ALA A 252 -23.85 -4.26 10.22
CA ALA A 252 -25.15 -3.83 9.76
C ALA A 252 -25.47 -4.47 8.39
N LEU A 253 -26.63 -5.11 8.27
CA LEU A 253 -27.08 -5.82 7.07
C LEU A 253 -27.00 -4.91 5.82
N GLU A 254 -27.25 -3.63 6.00
CA GLU A 254 -27.16 -2.62 4.96
C GLU A 254 -25.74 -2.47 4.38
N VAL A 255 -24.72 -2.45 5.24
CA VAL A 255 -23.30 -2.33 4.80
C VAL A 255 -22.90 -3.57 4.00
N ALA A 256 -23.23 -4.76 4.46
CA ALA A 256 -22.95 -6.00 3.75
C ALA A 256 -23.71 -6.06 2.40
N SER A 257 -24.97 -5.58 2.37
CA SER A 257 -25.76 -5.49 1.12
C SER A 257 -25.16 -4.50 0.13
N ASN A 258 -24.75 -3.33 0.58
CA ASN A 258 -24.12 -2.30 -0.26
C ASN A 258 -22.78 -2.79 -0.82
N LEU A 259 -21.96 -3.45 0.00
CA LEU A 259 -20.72 -4.07 -0.48
C LEU A 259 -21.02 -5.19 -1.51
N GLY A 260 -22.07 -5.97 -1.31
CA GLY A 260 -22.51 -6.98 -2.27
C GLY A 260 -22.88 -6.39 -3.63
N LYS A 261 -23.55 -5.22 -3.65
CA LYS A 261 -23.83 -4.48 -4.89
C LYS A 261 -22.53 -4.04 -5.59
N VAL A 262 -21.56 -3.52 -4.83
CA VAL A 262 -20.25 -3.14 -5.38
C VAL A 262 -19.53 -4.36 -5.95
N ALA A 263 -19.54 -5.49 -5.23
CA ALA A 263 -18.91 -6.73 -5.69
C ALA A 263 -19.48 -7.21 -7.03
N LEU A 264 -20.81 -7.20 -7.17
CA LEU A 264 -21.47 -7.59 -8.42
C LEU A 264 -21.17 -6.60 -9.56
N ALA A 265 -21.06 -5.31 -9.24
CA ALA A 265 -20.74 -4.26 -10.20
C ALA A 265 -19.29 -4.31 -10.71
N SER A 266 -18.37 -4.86 -9.91
CA SER A 266 -16.94 -4.87 -10.25
C SER A 266 -16.54 -5.90 -11.32
N GLY A 267 -17.39 -6.85 -11.63
CA GLY A 267 -17.22 -7.84 -12.71
C GLY A 267 -16.12 -8.87 -12.46
N ASP A 268 -16.11 -9.92 -13.28
CA ASP A 268 -15.18 -11.05 -13.14
C ASP A 268 -14.10 -11.11 -14.24
N SER A 269 -14.05 -10.11 -15.12
CA SER A 269 -13.26 -10.17 -16.35
C SER A 269 -11.76 -9.99 -16.16
N THR A 270 -11.31 -9.46 -15.02
CA THR A 270 -9.89 -9.17 -14.75
C THR A 270 -9.43 -9.97 -13.55
N LEU A 271 -8.34 -10.72 -13.71
CA LEU A 271 -7.70 -11.44 -12.62
C LEU A 271 -6.72 -10.51 -11.90
N LEU A 272 -6.90 -10.37 -10.61
CA LEU A 272 -6.20 -9.46 -9.72
C LEU A 272 -5.39 -10.25 -8.70
N ARG A 273 -4.30 -9.67 -8.19
CA ARG A 273 -3.55 -10.20 -7.06
C ARG A 273 -3.74 -9.28 -5.85
N LEU A 274 -4.17 -9.86 -4.75
CA LEU A 274 -4.35 -9.10 -3.52
C LEU A 274 -3.02 -8.53 -2.99
N GLY A 275 -1.90 -9.18 -3.31
CA GLY A 275 -0.55 -8.72 -2.96
C GLY A 275 -0.15 -7.37 -3.54
N ASP A 276 -0.87 -6.88 -4.57
CA ASP A 276 -0.63 -5.55 -5.13
C ASP A 276 -1.18 -4.41 -4.24
N ILE A 277 -2.09 -4.72 -3.28
CA ILE A 277 -2.68 -3.74 -2.35
C ILE A 277 -2.39 -4.04 -0.87
N LEU A 278 -1.99 -5.27 -0.54
CA LEU A 278 -1.62 -5.71 0.81
C LEU A 278 -0.23 -6.33 0.77
N ASP A 279 0.68 -5.85 1.62
CA ASP A 279 2.01 -6.43 1.77
C ASP A 279 2.11 -7.18 3.11
N ILE A 280 2.30 -8.50 3.03
CA ILE A 280 2.49 -9.35 4.21
C ILE A 280 3.81 -10.08 4.04
N GLN A 281 4.76 -9.76 4.89
CA GLN A 281 6.09 -10.33 4.84
C GLN A 281 6.12 -11.80 5.26
N ASN A 282 7.05 -12.57 4.67
CA ASN A 282 7.23 -13.99 4.96
C ASN A 282 7.47 -14.24 6.46
N GLY A 283 6.74 -15.20 7.04
CA GLY A 283 6.85 -15.56 8.44
C GLY A 283 6.06 -14.66 9.39
N THR A 284 5.19 -13.77 8.87
CA THR A 284 4.22 -13.04 9.68
C THR A 284 3.27 -14.02 10.36
N THR A 285 3.15 -13.92 11.68
CA THR A 285 2.26 -14.78 12.47
C THR A 285 0.80 -14.36 12.30
N GLN A 286 -0.15 -15.28 12.55
CA GLN A 286 -1.58 -14.95 12.54
C GLN A 286 -1.93 -13.77 13.47
N ALA A 287 -1.25 -13.69 14.62
CA ALA A 287 -1.43 -12.57 15.55
C ALA A 287 -1.01 -11.22 14.94
N GLY A 288 -0.08 -11.21 13.99
CA GLY A 288 0.31 -10.02 13.24
C GLY A 288 -0.73 -9.56 12.21
N LEU A 289 -1.65 -10.43 11.84
CA LEU A 289 -2.72 -10.15 10.87
C LEU A 289 -4.09 -9.84 11.52
N ASP A 290 -4.21 -9.97 12.85
CA ASP A 290 -5.44 -9.61 13.57
C ASP A 290 -5.59 -8.09 13.72
N ALA A 291 -5.56 -7.40 12.58
CA ALA A 291 -5.64 -5.96 12.47
C ALA A 291 -6.95 -5.54 11.80
N ASN A 292 -7.34 -4.28 12.01
CA ASN A 292 -8.49 -3.69 11.34
C ASN A 292 -8.02 -2.92 10.10
N VAL A 293 -8.74 -3.08 9.01
CA VAL A 293 -8.58 -2.31 7.78
C VAL A 293 -9.91 -1.63 7.47
N GLN A 294 -9.87 -0.36 7.09
CA GLN A 294 -11.07 0.36 6.71
C GLN A 294 -11.66 -0.23 5.42
N LEU A 295 -12.95 -0.57 5.45
CA LEU A 295 -13.61 -1.28 4.35
C LEU A 295 -13.60 -0.46 3.05
N LEU A 296 -13.82 0.85 3.11
CA LEU A 296 -13.79 1.71 1.93
C LEU A 296 -12.42 1.68 1.24
N GLN A 297 -11.33 1.66 1.99
CA GLN A 297 -9.97 1.58 1.42
C GLN A 297 -9.73 0.24 0.70
N LEU A 298 -10.20 -0.86 1.28
CA LEU A 298 -10.14 -2.16 0.61
C LEU A 298 -10.91 -2.14 -0.70
N VAL A 299 -12.13 -1.59 -0.69
CA VAL A 299 -12.97 -1.43 -1.88
C VAL A 299 -12.27 -0.57 -2.94
N GLN A 300 -11.73 0.58 -2.54
CA GLN A 300 -10.99 1.48 -3.45
C GLN A 300 -9.75 0.79 -4.03
N GLY A 301 -8.98 0.08 -3.20
CA GLY A 301 -7.81 -0.68 -3.65
C GLY A 301 -8.17 -1.73 -4.70
N VAL A 302 -9.24 -2.48 -4.48
CA VAL A 302 -9.73 -3.49 -5.45
C VAL A 302 -10.22 -2.83 -6.75
N ILE A 303 -10.97 -1.73 -6.66
CA ILE A 303 -11.43 -0.97 -7.84
C ILE A 303 -10.25 -0.40 -8.63
N GLN A 304 -9.28 0.20 -7.95
CA GLN A 304 -8.06 0.74 -8.56
C GLN A 304 -7.25 -0.35 -9.25
N LEU A 305 -7.11 -1.50 -8.60
CA LEU A 305 -6.41 -2.65 -9.16
C LEU A 305 -7.13 -3.18 -10.42
N ALA A 306 -8.45 -3.26 -10.39
CA ALA A 306 -9.26 -3.66 -11.55
C ALA A 306 -9.20 -2.64 -12.70
N ALA A 307 -8.96 -1.36 -12.38
CA ALA A 307 -8.85 -0.28 -13.35
C ALA A 307 -7.42 -0.07 -13.90
N ARG A 308 -6.40 -0.73 -13.34
CA ARG A 308 -4.98 -0.51 -13.66
C ARG A 308 -4.64 -0.67 -15.13
N GLU A 309 -5.27 -1.60 -15.83
CA GLU A 309 -4.98 -1.89 -17.25
C GLU A 309 -5.95 -1.18 -18.22
N ARG A 310 -6.86 -0.37 -17.71
CA ARG A 310 -7.92 0.25 -18.51
C ARG A 310 -7.99 1.74 -18.23
N ALA A 311 -7.92 2.56 -19.28
CA ALA A 311 -8.32 3.95 -19.17
C ALA A 311 -9.83 4.00 -18.91
N VAL A 312 -10.20 4.39 -17.70
CA VAL A 312 -11.59 4.46 -17.27
C VAL A 312 -12.18 5.80 -17.71
N ASN A 313 -13.22 5.76 -18.54
CA ASN A 313 -13.98 6.95 -18.89
C ASN A 313 -15.10 7.13 -17.86
N VAL A 314 -15.05 8.21 -17.12
CA VAL A 314 -16.10 8.59 -16.17
C VAL A 314 -16.80 9.81 -16.72
N ASP A 315 -18.04 9.66 -17.13
CA ASP A 315 -18.87 10.79 -17.50
C ASP A 315 -19.37 11.44 -16.21
N LEU A 316 -18.76 12.56 -15.82
CA LEU A 316 -19.22 13.35 -14.69
C LEU A 316 -20.21 14.39 -15.17
N PRO A 317 -21.44 14.43 -14.64
CA PRO A 317 -22.30 15.58 -14.82
C PRO A 317 -21.66 16.77 -14.10
N LEU A 318 -21.13 17.72 -14.86
CA LEU A 318 -20.54 18.96 -14.35
C LEU A 318 -21.60 20.03 -14.10
N ASP A 319 -22.74 19.67 -13.55
CA ASP A 319 -23.86 20.58 -13.23
C ASP A 319 -23.49 21.70 -12.23
N VAL A 320 -22.25 21.71 -11.76
CA VAL A 320 -21.83 22.61 -10.66
C VAL A 320 -21.79 24.09 -11.08
N LEU A 321 -21.73 24.38 -12.39
CA LEU A 321 -21.61 25.78 -12.87
C LEU A 321 -22.32 26.04 -14.22
N GLY A 322 -23.30 25.21 -14.61
CA GLY A 322 -23.97 25.39 -15.91
C GLY A 322 -23.09 25.10 -17.12
N LEU A 323 -21.98 24.41 -16.91
CA LEU A 323 -21.09 23.95 -17.98
C LEU A 323 -21.49 22.53 -18.36
N VAL A 324 -22.08 22.42 -19.51
CA VAL A 324 -22.61 21.17 -20.05
C VAL A 324 -21.46 20.38 -20.67
N ASN A 325 -21.31 19.11 -20.22
CA ASN A 325 -20.47 18.06 -20.80
C ASN A 325 -18.93 18.20 -20.63
N GLY A 326 -18.44 17.74 -19.49
CA GLY A 326 -17.04 17.39 -19.32
C GLY A 326 -16.85 15.88 -19.29
N ARG A 327 -15.77 15.40 -19.89
CA ARG A 327 -15.35 13.99 -19.79
C ARG A 327 -14.14 13.88 -18.91
N VAL A 328 -14.20 12.99 -17.93
CA VAL A 328 -13.04 12.63 -17.10
C VAL A 328 -12.57 11.26 -17.51
N ARG A 329 -11.29 11.18 -17.85
CA ARG A 329 -10.60 9.92 -18.10
C ARG A 329 -9.56 9.72 -17.01
N LEU A 330 -9.49 8.51 -16.49
CA LEU A 330 -8.61 8.15 -15.41
C LEU A 330 -7.78 6.93 -15.78
N ASN A 331 -6.50 6.96 -15.45
CA ASN A 331 -5.64 5.79 -15.50
C ASN A 331 -4.91 5.64 -14.16
N VAL A 332 -5.09 4.49 -13.52
CA VAL A 332 -4.35 4.12 -12.32
C VAL A 332 -3.04 3.45 -12.78
N ILE A 333 -1.91 4.10 -12.51
CA ILE A 333 -0.58 3.57 -12.84
C ILE A 333 -0.19 2.53 -11.79
N GLU A 334 -0.38 2.88 -10.53
CA GLU A 334 -0.10 2.02 -9.39
C GLU A 334 -1.22 2.14 -8.36
N PRO A 335 -1.84 1.02 -7.93
CA PRO A 335 -2.87 1.05 -6.91
C PRO A 335 -2.26 1.41 -5.56
N GLN A 336 -3.10 1.90 -4.64
CA GLN A 336 -2.65 2.18 -3.28
C GLN A 336 -2.26 0.89 -2.55
N GLN A 337 -1.18 0.96 -1.78
CA GLN A 337 -0.82 -0.07 -0.82
C GLN A 337 -1.29 0.33 0.58
N ILE A 338 -2.36 -0.30 1.05
CA ILE A 338 -3.10 0.16 2.22
C ILE A 338 -2.55 -0.37 3.54
N SER A 339 -1.81 -1.48 3.52
CA SER A 339 -1.27 -2.10 4.72
C SER A 339 0.00 -2.89 4.40
N ALA A 340 0.97 -2.84 5.32
CA ALA A 340 2.18 -3.64 5.30
C ALA A 340 2.45 -4.19 6.70
N VAL A 341 2.69 -5.49 6.82
CA VAL A 341 2.91 -6.20 8.10
C VAL A 341 4.16 -7.06 8.04
N GLY A 342 4.99 -7.02 9.08
CA GLY A 342 6.20 -7.83 9.14
C GLY A 342 6.97 -7.72 10.47
N ASP A 343 8.10 -8.38 10.53
CA ASP A 343 9.01 -8.35 11.68
C ASP A 343 9.94 -7.12 11.59
N PRO A 344 9.83 -6.14 12.50
CA PRO A 344 10.59 -4.90 12.42
C PRO A 344 12.11 -5.08 12.60
N ARG A 345 12.59 -6.28 12.91
CA ARG A 345 14.03 -6.55 13.02
C ARG A 345 14.68 -6.82 11.65
N ARG A 346 13.91 -7.30 10.67
CA ARG A 346 14.43 -7.78 9.38
C ARG A 346 13.69 -7.22 8.17
N ASP A 347 12.39 -6.94 8.32
CA ASP A 347 11.53 -6.67 7.18
C ASP A 347 11.41 -5.16 6.96
N THR A 348 11.47 -4.76 5.70
CA THR A 348 11.13 -3.40 5.28
C THR A 348 9.65 -3.35 4.99
N LEU A 349 8.95 -2.40 5.64
CA LEU A 349 7.53 -2.19 5.43
C LEU A 349 7.32 -0.89 4.67
N GLN A 350 6.44 -0.90 3.69
CA GLN A 350 6.10 0.28 2.91
C GLN A 350 4.60 0.31 2.65
N VAL A 351 4.02 1.50 2.75
CA VAL A 351 2.65 1.80 2.31
C VAL A 351 2.67 3.07 1.48
N HIS A 352 1.82 3.15 0.46
CA HIS A 352 1.77 4.28 -0.44
C HIS A 352 0.36 4.53 -0.97
N THR A 353 0.09 5.79 -1.34
CA THR A 353 -1.13 6.15 -2.05
C THR A 353 -1.04 5.73 -3.52
N ALA A 354 -2.17 5.71 -4.21
CA ALA A 354 -2.19 5.41 -5.64
C ALA A 354 -1.40 6.46 -6.45
N GLN A 355 -0.74 5.99 -7.50
CA GLN A 355 -0.18 6.83 -8.55
C GLN A 355 -1.17 6.88 -9.72
N VAL A 356 -1.59 8.08 -10.12
CA VAL A 356 -2.73 8.23 -11.03
C VAL A 356 -2.47 9.32 -12.05
N ARG A 357 -2.96 9.11 -13.27
CA ARG A 357 -3.14 10.16 -14.27
C ARG A 357 -4.63 10.35 -14.53
N ALA A 358 -5.08 11.61 -14.46
CA ALA A 358 -6.45 11.96 -14.77
C ALA A 358 -6.48 13.09 -15.80
N MET A 359 -7.29 12.93 -16.82
CA MET A 359 -7.51 13.94 -17.85
C MET A 359 -8.97 14.38 -17.82
N VAL A 360 -9.17 15.67 -17.72
CA VAL A 360 -10.48 16.30 -17.85
C VAL A 360 -10.52 17.04 -19.16
N SER A 361 -11.43 16.68 -20.05
CA SER A 361 -11.64 17.36 -21.32
C SER A 361 -12.94 18.15 -21.26
N LEU A 362 -12.84 19.44 -21.48
CA LEU A 362 -13.95 20.38 -21.47
C LEU A 362 -14.18 20.91 -22.88
N ASP A 363 -15.33 20.57 -23.47
CA ASP A 363 -15.83 21.25 -24.67
C ASP A 363 -16.61 22.49 -24.19
N LEU A 364 -16.00 23.64 -24.30
CA LEU A 364 -16.69 24.89 -23.99
C LEU A 364 -17.59 25.23 -25.18
N PRO A 365 -18.93 25.05 -25.06
CA PRO A 365 -19.83 25.51 -26.10
C PRO A 365 -19.58 27.00 -26.29
N VAL A 366 -19.55 27.42 -27.54
CA VAL A 366 -19.35 28.78 -27.91
C VAL A 366 -20.41 29.62 -27.20
N LEU A 367 -20.13 30.05 -25.90
CA LEU A 367 -20.20 31.45 -25.58
C LEU A 367 -21.44 32.09 -24.99
N ASP A 368 -22.30 31.45 -24.29
CA ASP A 368 -23.17 32.26 -23.44
C ASP A 368 -22.63 32.47 -22.01
N GLY A 369 -21.67 31.68 -21.56
CA GLY A 369 -21.07 31.79 -20.22
C GLY A 369 -19.62 32.32 -20.15
N VAL A 370 -18.93 32.43 -21.28
CA VAL A 370 -17.50 32.81 -21.35
C VAL A 370 -17.30 34.21 -21.97
N PHE A 371 -18.32 35.06 -21.94
CA PHE A 371 -18.23 36.43 -22.46
C PHE A 371 -17.03 37.21 -21.92
N GLY A 372 -16.59 36.93 -20.69
CA GLY A 372 -15.39 37.53 -20.14
C GLY A 372 -14.11 37.21 -20.90
N LEU A 373 -13.90 35.92 -21.28
CA LEU A 373 -12.68 35.50 -22.00
C LEU A 373 -12.66 36.02 -23.44
N VAL A 374 -13.81 35.98 -24.13
CA VAL A 374 -13.90 36.46 -25.51
C VAL A 374 -13.78 37.98 -25.57
N ASN A 375 -14.46 38.69 -24.68
CA ASN A 375 -14.33 40.14 -24.61
C ASN A 375 -12.91 40.58 -24.24
N ALA A 376 -12.27 39.88 -23.30
CA ALA A 376 -10.88 40.15 -22.97
C ALA A 376 -9.91 39.81 -24.09
N VAL A 377 -10.16 38.74 -24.86
CA VAL A 377 -9.37 38.43 -26.06
C VAL A 377 -9.67 39.44 -27.18
N LEU A 378 -10.90 39.91 -27.31
CA LEU A 378 -11.28 40.99 -28.22
C LEU A 378 -10.69 42.35 -27.80
N ASP A 379 -10.62 42.65 -26.52
CA ASP A 379 -9.95 43.83 -25.99
C ASP A 379 -8.44 43.79 -26.20
N LEU A 380 -7.85 42.57 -26.24
CA LEU A 380 -6.48 42.34 -26.65
C LEU A 380 -6.26 42.51 -28.15
N ALA A 381 -7.28 42.29 -28.96
CA ALA A 381 -7.13 42.38 -30.42
C ALA A 381 -6.73 43.79 -30.88
N ALA A 382 -7.24 44.84 -30.27
CA ALA A 382 -6.92 46.21 -30.65
C ALA A 382 -5.43 46.58 -30.38
N PRO A 383 -4.86 46.38 -29.18
CA PRO A 383 -3.43 46.61 -28.95
C PRO A 383 -2.55 45.63 -29.69
N LEU A 384 -2.95 44.37 -29.87
CA LEU A 384 -2.20 43.38 -30.63
C LEU A 384 -2.19 43.68 -32.15
N THR A 385 -3.32 44.11 -32.69
CA THR A 385 -3.41 44.56 -34.08
C THR A 385 -2.50 45.76 -34.30
N ASN A 386 -2.40 46.66 -33.36
CA ASN A 386 -1.46 47.80 -33.44
C ASN A 386 0.00 47.37 -33.35
N VAL A 387 0.31 46.40 -32.45
CA VAL A 387 1.69 45.87 -32.35
C VAL A 387 2.06 45.07 -33.60
N VAL A 388 1.15 44.25 -34.11
CA VAL A 388 1.36 43.46 -35.34
C VAL A 388 1.47 44.38 -36.53
N ASN A 389 0.63 45.42 -36.63
CA ASN A 389 0.74 46.42 -37.71
C ASN A 389 2.03 47.25 -37.62
N ASN A 390 2.46 47.59 -36.40
CA ASN A 390 3.75 48.27 -36.21
C ASN A 390 4.95 47.36 -36.55
N LEU A 391 4.90 46.08 -36.22
CA LEU A 391 5.90 45.09 -36.60
C LEU A 391 5.88 44.82 -38.10
N LEU A 392 4.71 44.76 -38.73
CA LEU A 392 4.54 44.66 -40.18
C LEU A 392 5.09 45.87 -40.92
N SER A 393 4.92 47.10 -40.36
CA SER A 393 5.43 48.34 -40.95
C SER A 393 6.95 48.47 -40.85
N LEU A 394 7.60 47.74 -39.92
CA LEU A 394 9.06 47.69 -39.78
C LEU A 394 9.72 46.69 -40.75
N ASN A 395 8.93 45.84 -41.39
CA ASN A 395 9.46 44.79 -42.31
C ASN A 395 9.41 45.31 -43.76
N LEU A 396 10.49 45.92 -44.21
CA LEU A 396 10.67 46.50 -45.54
C LEU A 396 10.34 45.57 -46.71
N VAL A 397 10.46 44.25 -46.53
CA VAL A 397 10.11 43.23 -47.54
C VAL A 397 8.61 43.15 -47.77
N SER A 398 7.81 43.41 -46.76
CA SER A 398 6.34 43.37 -46.84
C SER A 398 5.76 44.62 -47.53
N THR A 399 6.48 45.76 -47.55
CA THR A 399 6.04 46.98 -48.22
C THR A 399 6.12 46.84 -49.76
N VAL A 400 7.11 46.17 -50.28
CA VAL A 400 7.21 45.90 -51.74
C VAL A 400 6.13 44.91 -52.20
N GLN A 401 5.84 43.88 -51.40
CA GLN A 401 4.74 42.95 -51.69
C GLN A 401 3.36 43.62 -51.56
N SER A 402 3.19 44.58 -50.67
CA SER A 402 1.91 45.31 -50.52
C SER A 402 1.59 46.20 -51.72
N VAL A 403 2.60 46.78 -52.37
CA VAL A 403 2.44 47.55 -53.62
C VAL A 403 2.06 46.67 -54.80
N LEU A 404 2.65 45.49 -54.90
CA LEU A 404 2.32 44.49 -55.94
C LEU A 404 0.89 43.96 -55.77
N CYS A 405 0.36 43.87 -54.55
CA CYS A 405 -1.01 43.52 -54.27
C CYS A 405 -2.05 44.52 -54.86
N LEU A 406 -1.68 45.76 -55.06
CA LEU A 406 -2.61 46.82 -55.54
C LEU A 406 -2.77 46.79 -57.07
N ILE A 407 -1.93 46.08 -57.81
CA ILE A 407 -1.92 46.04 -59.28
C ILE A 407 -2.41 44.72 -59.86
N GLY A 408 -3.17 43.91 -59.09
CA GLY A 408 -3.78 42.70 -59.61
C GLY A 408 -2.87 41.45 -59.59
N ILE A 409 -1.75 41.48 -58.87
CA ILE A 409 -0.86 40.34 -58.70
C ILE A 409 -1.24 39.57 -57.44
N PRO A 410 -1.37 38.22 -57.45
CA PRO A 410 -1.63 37.45 -56.26
C PRO A 410 -0.62 37.70 -55.16
N CYS A 411 -1.12 38.11 -53.97
CA CYS A 411 -0.29 38.42 -52.82
C CYS A 411 -0.73 37.70 -51.57
N THR A 412 0.19 37.46 -50.67
CA THR A 412 -0.09 36.84 -49.39
C THR A 412 -0.46 37.93 -48.37
N VAL A 413 -1.65 37.82 -47.81
CA VAL A 413 -2.19 38.75 -46.79
C VAL A 413 -2.23 38.00 -45.47
N SER A 414 -1.77 38.62 -44.38
CA SER A 414 -1.90 38.07 -43.04
C SER A 414 -3.36 38.14 -42.60
N ASP A 415 -3.81 37.06 -42.03
CA ASP A 415 -5.19 36.92 -41.49
C ASP A 415 -5.10 36.39 -40.05
N ILE A 416 -5.43 37.26 -39.10
CA ILE A 416 -5.38 36.97 -37.68
C ILE A 416 -6.73 36.42 -37.23
N LYS A 417 -6.71 35.25 -36.68
CA LYS A 417 -7.87 34.65 -35.98
C LYS A 417 -7.63 34.62 -34.49
N LEU A 418 -8.60 35.11 -33.74
CA LEU A 418 -8.67 35.00 -32.30
C LEU A 418 -9.41 33.71 -31.96
N VAL A 419 -8.90 32.95 -31.03
CA VAL A 419 -9.45 31.67 -30.58
C VAL A 419 -9.86 30.79 -31.79
N PRO A 420 -8.88 30.29 -32.55
CA PRO A 420 -9.18 29.50 -33.75
C PRO A 420 -9.80 28.16 -33.36
N GLY A 421 -11.04 27.91 -33.79
CA GLY A 421 -11.72 26.65 -33.61
C GLY A 421 -12.73 26.61 -32.44
N THR A 422 -13.24 25.42 -32.14
CA THR A 422 -13.99 25.18 -30.90
C THR A 422 -13.01 25.18 -29.73
N LEU A 423 -13.33 25.94 -28.69
CA LEU A 423 -12.49 25.99 -27.50
C LEU A 423 -12.59 24.65 -26.77
N HIS A 424 -11.61 23.78 -27.02
CA HIS A 424 -11.43 22.52 -26.33
C HIS A 424 -10.27 22.66 -25.35
N LEU A 425 -10.54 22.51 -24.07
CA LEU A 425 -9.58 22.64 -22.99
C LEU A 425 -9.38 21.31 -22.31
N ASP A 426 -8.15 20.85 -22.32
CA ASP A 426 -7.75 19.67 -21.57
C ASP A 426 -6.98 20.07 -20.31
N ILE A 427 -7.28 19.38 -19.24
CA ILE A 427 -6.62 19.50 -17.96
C ILE A 427 -6.05 18.14 -17.61
N GLY A 428 -4.74 18.03 -17.58
CA GLY A 428 -4.03 16.84 -17.14
C GLY A 428 -3.57 16.95 -15.70
N LEU A 429 -3.87 15.92 -14.94
CA LEU A 429 -3.43 15.75 -13.56
C LEU A 429 -2.54 14.52 -13.48
N GLU A 430 -1.33 14.68 -12.97
CA GLU A 430 -0.44 13.57 -12.66
C GLU A 430 -0.13 13.62 -11.17
N VAL A 431 -0.61 12.59 -10.47
CA VAL A 431 -0.46 12.46 -9.03
C VAL A 431 0.59 11.40 -8.76
N ALA A 432 1.72 11.83 -8.20
CA ALA A 432 2.72 10.92 -7.66
C ALA A 432 2.29 10.38 -6.30
N GLU A 433 2.74 9.19 -5.96
CA GLU A 433 2.43 8.57 -4.68
C GLU A 433 2.97 9.37 -3.48
N ALA A 434 2.20 9.44 -2.41
CA ALA A 434 2.74 9.67 -1.07
C ALA A 434 3.14 8.32 -0.49
N SER A 435 4.29 8.21 0.12
CA SER A 435 4.77 6.93 0.65
C SER A 435 5.34 7.08 2.06
N THR A 436 5.19 6.02 2.82
CA THR A 436 5.83 5.85 4.13
C THR A 436 6.53 4.51 4.17
N ARG A 437 7.80 4.55 4.55
CA ARG A 437 8.66 3.37 4.61
C ARG A 437 9.28 3.23 6.00
N PHE A 438 9.20 2.04 6.56
CA PHE A 438 10.00 1.58 7.67
C PHE A 438 11.14 0.70 7.14
N ALA A 439 12.37 0.94 7.61
CA ALA A 439 13.52 0.11 7.28
C ALA A 439 14.23 -0.29 8.57
N PRO A 440 14.45 -1.58 8.84
CA PRO A 440 15.07 -2.05 10.09
C PRO A 440 16.51 -1.55 10.26
N THR A 441 17.21 -1.26 9.18
CA THR A 441 18.58 -0.76 9.16
C THR A 441 18.70 0.73 9.47
N ALA A 442 17.59 1.48 9.51
CA ALA A 442 17.62 2.89 9.84
C ALA A 442 17.95 3.10 11.32
N VAL A 443 18.71 4.17 11.62
CA VAL A 443 19.08 4.52 13.00
C VAL A 443 17.81 4.80 13.81
N ASN A 444 17.69 4.14 14.96
CA ASN A 444 16.50 4.25 15.83
C ASN A 444 15.18 3.89 15.12
N ALA A 445 15.19 2.95 14.19
CA ALA A 445 14.01 2.54 13.44
C ALA A 445 12.89 2.04 14.36
N PHE A 446 13.21 1.18 15.34
CA PHE A 446 12.25 0.75 16.34
C PHE A 446 12.93 0.42 17.68
N SER A 447 12.14 0.44 18.73
CA SER A 447 12.53 -0.03 20.07
C SER A 447 11.30 -0.56 20.79
N CYS A 448 11.50 -1.55 21.64
CA CYS A 448 10.48 -2.06 22.53
C CYS A 448 10.58 -1.51 23.95
N SER A 449 11.69 -0.88 24.30
CA SER A 449 11.90 -0.25 25.63
C SER A 449 12.82 0.98 25.49
N PRO A 450 12.27 2.19 25.44
CA PRO A 450 10.85 2.53 25.31
C PRO A 450 10.24 2.12 23.95
N LYS A 451 8.93 1.86 23.94
CA LYS A 451 8.22 1.44 22.72
C LYS A 451 8.20 2.57 21.70
N ARG A 452 8.72 2.31 20.49
CA ARG A 452 8.91 3.31 19.45
C ARG A 452 8.97 2.65 18.06
N LEU A 453 8.40 3.31 17.07
CA LEU A 453 8.54 2.99 15.65
C LEU A 453 8.79 4.28 14.87
N SER A 454 9.78 4.30 13.97
CA SER A 454 10.10 5.47 13.15
C SER A 454 10.01 5.12 11.67
N THR A 455 9.35 5.96 10.88
CA THR A 455 9.19 5.77 9.45
C THR A 455 9.70 6.98 8.69
N ARG A 456 10.20 6.76 7.48
CA ARG A 456 10.57 7.83 6.55
C ARG A 456 9.43 8.01 5.56
N SER A 457 8.89 9.21 5.50
CA SER A 457 7.67 9.51 4.78
C SER A 457 7.90 10.61 3.75
N GLN A 458 7.29 10.46 2.57
CA GLN A 458 7.30 11.44 1.49
C GLN A 458 5.87 11.85 1.18
N THR A 459 5.66 13.15 0.97
CA THR A 459 4.35 13.67 0.54
C THR A 459 4.15 13.48 -0.95
N SER A 460 2.89 13.37 -1.34
CA SER A 460 2.45 13.32 -2.74
C SER A 460 2.86 14.58 -3.50
N ALA A 461 3.24 14.42 -4.77
CA ALA A 461 3.42 15.52 -5.69
C ALA A 461 2.28 15.50 -6.72
N VAL A 462 1.68 16.67 -6.97
CA VAL A 462 0.62 16.83 -7.96
C VAL A 462 1.09 17.80 -9.02
N LYS A 463 1.19 17.32 -10.26
CA LYS A 463 1.44 18.15 -11.43
C LYS A 463 0.13 18.41 -12.15
N ILE A 464 -0.07 19.64 -12.55
CA ILE A 464 -1.24 20.09 -13.30
C ILE A 464 -0.77 20.71 -14.60
N ALA A 465 -1.36 20.28 -15.69
CA ALA A 465 -1.15 20.85 -17.00
C ALA A 465 -2.50 21.27 -17.59
N VAL A 466 -2.57 22.49 -18.14
CA VAL A 466 -3.78 23.01 -18.80
C VAL A 466 -3.41 23.46 -20.21
N GLY A 467 -4.16 22.99 -21.21
CA GLY A 467 -3.92 23.25 -22.61
C GLY A 467 -4.69 22.31 -23.52
N GLN A 468 -4.01 21.71 -24.50
CA GLN A 468 -4.57 20.68 -25.36
C GLN A 468 -3.63 19.49 -25.44
N PHE A 469 -4.15 18.28 -25.33
CA PHE A 469 -3.40 17.07 -25.65
C PHE A 469 -3.70 16.63 -27.08
N ALA A 470 -2.71 16.06 -27.76
CA ALA A 470 -2.90 15.52 -29.11
C ALA A 470 -3.94 14.38 -29.11
N SER A 471 -3.93 13.59 -28.06
CA SER A 471 -4.93 12.55 -27.76
C SER A 471 -4.85 12.21 -26.28
N ALA A 472 -5.88 11.54 -25.76
CA ALA A 472 -5.83 11.01 -24.40
C ALA A 472 -4.67 10.01 -24.22
N ASP A 473 -4.42 9.16 -25.20
CA ASP A 473 -3.34 8.17 -25.16
C ASP A 473 -1.97 8.83 -25.06
N ALA A 474 -1.77 9.99 -25.71
CA ALA A 474 -0.55 10.78 -25.59
C ALA A 474 -0.35 11.26 -24.15
N PHE A 475 -1.41 11.72 -23.48
CA PHE A 475 -1.34 12.10 -22.08
C PHE A 475 -1.07 10.89 -21.18
N PHE A 476 -1.80 9.77 -21.35
CA PHE A 476 -1.64 8.62 -20.48
C PHE A 476 -0.27 7.93 -20.63
N SER A 477 0.37 8.05 -21.80
CA SER A 477 1.72 7.53 -22.01
C SER A 477 2.83 8.49 -21.56
N GLN A 478 2.69 9.80 -21.83
CA GLN A 478 3.76 10.80 -21.62
C GLN A 478 3.52 11.73 -20.42
N GLY A 479 2.33 11.69 -19.81
CA GLY A 479 1.97 12.55 -18.71
C GLY A 479 1.78 14.02 -19.10
N THR A 480 1.97 14.92 -18.14
CA THR A 480 1.78 16.37 -18.34
C THR A 480 2.69 16.98 -19.39
N THR A 481 3.81 16.34 -19.70
CA THR A 481 4.77 16.84 -20.72
C THR A 481 4.21 16.82 -22.13
N ALA A 482 3.19 16.00 -22.41
CA ALA A 482 2.54 15.89 -23.71
C ALA A 482 1.62 17.09 -24.05
N ILE A 483 1.40 18.02 -23.10
CA ILE A 483 0.48 19.14 -23.31
C ILE A 483 1.01 20.15 -24.30
N LYS A 484 0.15 20.55 -25.23
CA LYS A 484 0.41 21.63 -26.16
C LYS A 484 -0.30 22.90 -25.69
N ALA A 485 0.23 24.05 -26.05
CA ALA A 485 -0.45 25.30 -25.74
C ALA A 485 -1.79 25.39 -26.48
N LEU A 486 -2.85 25.82 -25.78
CA LEU A 486 -4.12 26.14 -26.38
C LEU A 486 -3.95 27.41 -27.22
N ALA A 487 -4.27 27.34 -28.50
CA ALA A 487 -4.14 28.47 -29.39
C ALA A 487 -5.15 29.60 -29.03
N LEU A 488 -4.62 30.75 -28.63
CA LEU A 488 -5.41 31.97 -28.40
C LEU A 488 -5.42 32.87 -29.63
N ILE A 489 -4.30 32.95 -30.32
CA ILE A 489 -4.09 33.79 -31.51
C ILE A 489 -3.40 32.95 -32.57
N ASP A 490 -3.99 32.93 -33.77
CA ASP A 490 -3.45 32.27 -34.94
C ASP A 490 -3.20 33.34 -36.01
N ILE A 491 -1.95 33.55 -36.36
CA ILE A 491 -1.51 34.42 -37.46
C ILE A 491 -1.35 33.57 -38.71
N GLY A 492 -2.46 33.40 -39.41
CA GLY A 492 -2.47 32.70 -40.69
C GLY A 492 -2.24 33.61 -41.87
N SER A 493 -2.22 33.03 -43.07
CA SER A 493 -2.17 33.77 -44.31
C SER A 493 -3.20 33.30 -45.32
N LYS A 494 -3.64 34.23 -46.17
CA LYS A 494 -4.44 33.96 -47.37
C LYS A 494 -3.75 34.53 -48.58
N ARG A 495 -3.83 33.85 -49.69
CA ARG A 495 -3.36 34.38 -50.97
C ARG A 495 -4.57 34.98 -51.70
N CYS A 496 -4.50 36.28 -51.97
CA CYS A 496 -5.58 37.02 -52.58
C CYS A 496 -5.09 37.82 -53.75
N THR A 497 -5.91 37.94 -54.80
CA THR A 497 -5.67 38.86 -55.90
C THR A 497 -6.50 40.11 -55.64
N ARG A 498 -5.92 41.33 -55.61
CA ARG A 498 -6.61 42.58 -55.33
C ARG A 498 -6.27 43.61 -56.39
N LEU A 499 -7.27 44.41 -56.75
CA LEU A 499 -7.07 45.56 -57.60
C LEU A 499 -7.54 46.80 -56.85
N LEU A 500 -6.65 47.75 -56.55
CA LEU A 500 -6.98 48.99 -55.80
C LEU A 500 -7.78 48.77 -54.51
N LEU A 501 -7.38 47.86 -53.64
CA LEU A 501 -8.04 47.51 -52.38
C LEU A 501 -9.32 46.62 -52.49
N LEU A 502 -9.83 46.38 -53.68
CA LEU A 502 -10.97 45.49 -53.89
C LEU A 502 -10.47 44.05 -54.21
N PRO A 503 -11.02 43.02 -53.61
CA PRO A 503 -10.65 41.64 -53.97
C PRO A 503 -11.17 41.33 -55.37
N LEU A 504 -10.29 40.83 -56.23
CA LEU A 504 -10.61 40.26 -57.55
C LEU A 504 -10.75 38.72 -57.41
N GLY A 505 -12.00 38.27 -57.16
CA GLY A 505 -12.31 36.88 -56.91
C GLY A 505 -12.15 36.48 -55.45
N GLU A 506 -12.37 35.17 -55.18
CA GLU A 506 -12.18 34.59 -53.86
C GLU A 506 -10.71 34.37 -53.54
N CYS A 507 -10.30 34.63 -52.30
CA CYS A 507 -8.96 34.31 -51.84
C CYS A 507 -8.79 32.77 -51.72
N GLU A 508 -7.59 32.29 -51.89
CA GLU A 508 -7.24 30.90 -51.61
C GLU A 508 -7.58 30.53 -50.12
N PRO A 509 -7.81 29.26 -49.85
CA PRO A 509 -8.08 28.81 -48.46
C PRO A 509 -6.97 29.30 -47.53
N ARG A 510 -7.39 29.69 -46.33
CA ARG A 510 -6.49 30.16 -45.28
C ARG A 510 -5.53 29.06 -44.83
N VAL A 511 -4.25 29.39 -44.78
CA VAL A 511 -3.22 28.53 -44.18
C VAL A 511 -3.01 29.01 -42.72
N PRO A 512 -3.32 28.17 -41.72
CA PRO A 512 -3.17 28.57 -40.32
C PRO A 512 -1.70 28.61 -39.89
N PHE A 513 -1.39 29.46 -38.93
CA PHE A 513 -0.09 29.59 -38.26
C PHE A 513 1.12 29.85 -39.15
N VAL A 514 0.93 30.35 -40.35
CA VAL A 514 2.05 30.69 -41.26
C VAL A 514 2.94 31.75 -40.62
N GLY A 515 2.35 32.74 -39.95
CA GLY A 515 3.05 33.78 -39.20
C GLY A 515 3.31 33.40 -37.73
N GLY A 516 2.98 32.20 -37.34
CA GLY A 516 3.02 31.77 -35.93
C GLY A 516 1.75 32.11 -35.17
N GLY A 517 1.83 32.20 -33.88
CA GLY A 517 0.69 32.48 -33.02
C GLY A 517 1.07 32.58 -31.55
N ILE A 518 0.07 32.83 -30.71
CA ILE A 518 0.23 32.84 -29.27
C ILE A 518 -0.72 31.80 -28.68
N GLY A 519 -0.19 30.94 -27.84
CA GLY A 519 -0.95 29.97 -27.11
C GLY A 519 -0.74 30.06 -25.62
N LEU A 520 -1.70 29.51 -24.89
CA LEU A 520 -1.69 29.39 -23.44
C LEU A 520 -1.39 27.96 -23.04
N ARG A 521 -0.41 27.80 -22.17
CA ARG A 521 -0.09 26.54 -21.51
C ARG A 521 0.11 26.79 -20.02
N VAL A 522 -0.43 25.93 -19.21
CA VAL A 522 -0.10 25.86 -17.80
C VAL A 522 0.60 24.54 -17.54
N ASP A 523 1.72 24.59 -16.84
CA ASP A 523 2.43 23.42 -16.37
C ASP A 523 2.99 23.79 -15.00
N SER A 524 2.35 23.26 -13.97
CA SER A 524 2.64 23.63 -12.59
C SER A 524 2.66 22.39 -11.69
N THR A 525 3.61 22.36 -10.77
CA THR A 525 3.64 21.40 -9.68
C THR A 525 3.02 22.05 -8.45
N VAL A 526 1.85 21.57 -8.03
CA VAL A 526 1.05 22.17 -6.97
C VAL A 526 1.56 21.79 -5.59
N LEU A 527 2.03 20.55 -5.43
CA LEU A 527 2.60 20.04 -4.19
C LEU A 527 3.90 19.31 -4.52
N GLY A 528 4.87 19.38 -3.62
CA GLY A 528 6.06 18.54 -3.74
C GLY A 528 7.24 19.11 -4.53
N SER A 529 7.36 20.43 -4.66
CA SER A 529 8.60 21.05 -5.18
C SER A 529 9.77 20.90 -4.19
N GLY A 530 10.18 19.70 -3.97
CA GLY A 530 11.18 19.24 -3.02
C GLY A 530 10.53 18.29 -2.03
N ALA A 531 10.32 17.05 -2.47
CA ALA A 531 9.92 15.94 -1.60
C ALA A 531 10.95 15.76 -0.48
N GLN A 532 10.88 16.61 0.55
CA GLN A 532 11.68 16.41 1.76
C GLN A 532 11.06 15.24 2.50
N ALA A 533 11.77 14.12 2.45
CA ALA A 533 11.40 12.98 3.26
C ALA A 533 11.46 13.37 4.73
N ARG A 534 10.35 13.25 5.43
CA ARG A 534 10.24 13.49 6.87
C ARG A 534 10.26 12.17 7.63
N THR A 535 10.76 12.22 8.84
CA THR A 535 10.66 11.09 9.75
C THR A 535 9.44 11.26 10.63
N LEU A 536 8.50 10.32 10.54
CA LEU A 536 7.39 10.19 11.48
C LEU A 536 7.86 9.28 12.62
N VAL A 537 7.64 9.70 13.85
CA VAL A 537 8.06 8.95 15.04
C VAL A 537 6.84 8.64 15.90
N PHE A 538 6.51 7.37 15.98
CA PHE A 538 5.44 6.85 16.82
C PHE A 538 6.02 6.47 18.18
N GLN A 539 5.72 7.27 19.21
CA GLN A 539 6.19 7.06 20.59
C GLN A 539 5.30 7.77 21.60
N ALA A 540 5.44 7.44 22.87
CA ALA A 540 4.79 8.19 23.96
C ALA A 540 5.27 9.66 23.99
N PRO A 541 4.44 10.63 24.47
CA PRO A 541 3.10 10.41 25.01
C PRO A 541 1.99 10.35 23.93
N ASP A 542 2.14 11.04 22.78
CA ASP A 542 1.03 11.39 21.92
C ASP A 542 0.68 10.32 20.87
N SER A 543 1.66 9.51 20.47
CA SER A 543 1.51 8.57 19.36
C SER A 543 2.13 7.19 19.65
N LEU A 544 2.01 6.72 20.89
CA LEU A 544 2.52 5.38 21.25
C LEU A 544 1.87 4.32 20.33
N PRO A 545 2.66 3.54 19.55
CA PRO A 545 2.09 2.54 18.67
C PRO A 545 1.42 1.43 19.47
N PRO A 546 0.08 1.22 19.33
CA PRO A 546 -0.63 0.17 20.04
C PRO A 546 -0.15 -1.21 19.59
N ASN A 547 -0.57 -2.27 20.28
CA ASN A 547 -0.37 -3.63 19.77
C ASN A 547 -1.24 -3.87 18.53
N ILE A 548 -0.80 -4.77 17.65
CA ILE A 548 -1.62 -5.26 16.56
C ILE A 548 -2.90 -5.88 17.17
N GLY A 549 -4.04 -5.69 16.51
CA GLY A 549 -5.36 -6.00 17.08
C GLY A 549 -6.07 -4.82 17.74
N GLN A 550 -5.34 -3.74 18.01
CA GLN A 550 -5.89 -2.46 18.46
C GLN A 550 -5.88 -1.45 17.30
N PRO A 551 -6.74 -0.43 17.33
CA PRO A 551 -6.68 0.64 16.33
C PRO A 551 -5.29 1.27 16.26
N PRO A 552 -4.73 1.54 15.06
CA PRO A 552 -3.41 2.14 14.91
C PRO A 552 -3.31 3.53 15.56
N ALA A 553 -2.11 3.90 16.01
CA ALA A 553 -1.80 5.31 16.25
C ALA A 553 -1.57 5.98 14.90
N TYR A 554 -2.19 7.14 14.68
CA TYR A 554 -2.10 7.85 13.42
C TYR A 554 -1.28 9.12 13.54
N LEU A 555 -0.41 9.35 12.56
CA LEU A 555 0.32 10.60 12.37
C LEU A 555 0.04 11.13 10.97
N MET A 556 -0.23 12.43 10.87
CA MET A 556 -0.47 13.08 9.59
C MET A 556 0.83 13.24 8.80
N LEU A 557 0.77 12.91 7.52
CA LEU A 557 1.79 13.24 6.54
C LEU A 557 1.59 14.70 6.13
N GLN A 558 2.04 15.64 6.95
CA GLN A 558 1.89 17.06 6.63
C GLN A 558 2.90 17.49 5.57
N SER A 559 2.44 18.28 4.60
CA SER A 559 3.34 19.00 3.70
C SER A 559 4.18 20.01 4.49
N ALA A 560 5.41 20.31 4.01
CA ALA A 560 6.33 21.24 4.68
C ALA A 560 5.81 22.68 4.77
N ASN A 561 4.80 23.02 3.99
CA ASN A 561 4.13 24.30 3.99
C ASN A 561 2.70 24.08 4.49
N ASP A 562 2.42 24.48 5.72
CA ASP A 562 1.09 24.52 6.35
C ASP A 562 0.08 25.42 5.61
N ARG A 563 0.45 25.99 4.48
CA ARG A 563 -0.48 26.68 3.61
C ARG A 563 -1.17 25.64 2.75
N MET A 564 -2.34 25.20 3.21
CA MET A 564 -3.36 24.69 2.33
C MET A 564 -3.36 25.58 1.09
N VAL A 565 -3.23 24.98 -0.07
CA VAL A 565 -3.52 25.68 -1.29
C VAL A 565 -4.99 26.03 -1.21
N SER A 566 -5.28 27.27 -0.80
CA SER A 566 -6.65 27.76 -0.62
C SER A 566 -7.41 27.72 -1.94
N SER A 567 -6.69 27.74 -3.05
CA SER A 567 -7.20 27.58 -4.40
C SER A 567 -6.10 27.05 -5.33
N LEU A 568 -6.45 26.16 -6.24
CA LEU A 568 -5.60 25.76 -7.37
C LEU A 568 -5.21 27.00 -8.21
N ALA A 569 -6.09 27.98 -8.26
CA ALA A 569 -5.82 29.24 -8.95
C ALA A 569 -4.60 29.98 -8.38
N ASP A 570 -4.35 29.88 -7.07
CA ASP A 570 -3.17 30.49 -6.44
C ASP A 570 -1.88 29.73 -6.74
N THR A 571 -1.96 28.46 -7.09
CA THR A 571 -0.82 27.62 -7.49
C THR A 571 -0.53 27.68 -8.99
N LEU A 572 -1.43 28.22 -9.79
CA LEU A 572 -1.23 28.44 -11.20
C LEU A 572 -0.23 29.61 -11.48
N GLN A 573 0.81 29.75 -10.66
CA GLN A 573 1.93 30.66 -10.96
C GLN A 573 2.73 30.25 -12.21
N GLY A 574 2.44 29.06 -12.74
CA GLY A 574 3.09 28.49 -13.93
C GLY A 574 2.41 28.79 -15.26
N ILE A 575 1.55 29.85 -15.36
CA ILE A 575 0.98 30.24 -16.65
C ILE A 575 2.10 30.69 -17.59
N GLN A 576 2.31 29.92 -18.64
CA GLN A 576 3.25 30.22 -19.70
C GLN A 576 2.50 30.56 -20.97
N LEU A 577 2.71 31.76 -21.48
CA LEU A 577 2.36 32.07 -22.84
C LEU A 577 3.44 31.54 -23.76
N GLN A 578 3.06 30.66 -24.66
CA GLN A 578 3.98 30.06 -25.63
C GLN A 578 3.73 30.65 -27.01
N ALA A 579 4.76 31.18 -27.62
CA ALA A 579 4.70 31.54 -29.02
C ALA A 579 4.73 30.26 -29.88
N TYR A 580 3.80 30.14 -30.82
CA TYR A 580 3.84 29.11 -31.84
C TYR A 580 4.86 29.50 -32.90
N LYS A 581 5.78 28.57 -33.24
CA LYS A 581 6.68 28.74 -34.34
C LYS A 581 5.89 28.88 -35.66
N PRO A 582 6.27 29.77 -36.53
CA PRO A 582 5.64 29.88 -37.85
C PRO A 582 5.79 28.57 -38.63
N SER A 583 4.72 28.15 -39.28
CA SER A 583 4.74 27.01 -40.19
C SER A 583 5.34 27.36 -41.58
N GLY A 584 5.58 28.65 -41.84
CA GLY A 584 6.19 29.17 -43.06
C GLY A 584 7.51 29.91 -42.78
N ASN A 585 8.31 30.13 -43.83
CA ASN A 585 9.58 30.85 -43.77
C ASN A 585 9.45 32.38 -43.58
N SER A 586 8.32 32.89 -43.10
CA SER A 586 8.14 34.32 -42.83
C SER A 586 8.78 34.68 -41.49
N GLY A 587 9.77 35.55 -41.48
CA GLY A 587 10.48 36.01 -40.26
C GLY A 587 9.61 36.76 -39.24
N LEU A 588 8.31 36.90 -39.50
CA LEU A 588 7.34 37.56 -38.62
C LEU A 588 7.10 36.75 -37.35
N GLY A 589 7.10 35.42 -37.43
CA GLY A 589 6.90 34.57 -36.28
C GLY A 589 8.06 34.55 -35.30
N GLU A 590 9.29 34.69 -35.79
CA GLU A 590 10.50 34.84 -34.96
C GLU A 590 10.53 36.19 -34.24
N LEU A 591 10.05 37.27 -34.87
CA LEU A 591 9.92 38.59 -34.28
C LEU A 591 8.86 38.62 -33.18
N LEU A 592 7.70 37.94 -33.39
CA LEU A 592 6.67 37.83 -32.39
C LEU A 592 7.08 36.94 -31.22
N ALA A 593 7.79 35.85 -31.48
CA ALA A 593 8.34 34.99 -30.44
C ALA A 593 9.39 35.69 -29.55
N GLY A 594 10.09 36.70 -30.11
CA GLY A 594 11.09 37.51 -29.38
C GLY A 594 10.51 38.72 -28.63
N ALA A 595 9.25 39.10 -28.88
CA ALA A 595 8.66 40.29 -28.27
C ALA A 595 8.11 40.03 -26.85
N ALA A 596 9.01 40.01 -25.87
CA ALA A 596 8.65 39.81 -24.45
C ALA A 596 7.58 40.78 -23.92
N SER A 597 7.51 41.98 -24.46
CA SER A 597 6.51 43.00 -24.11
C SER A 597 5.09 42.61 -24.54
N VAL A 598 4.93 41.96 -25.69
CA VAL A 598 3.64 41.47 -26.20
C VAL A 598 3.18 40.30 -25.34
N LEU A 599 4.10 39.35 -25.06
CA LEU A 599 3.80 38.22 -24.19
C LEU A 599 3.44 38.66 -22.76
N GLY A 600 4.11 39.68 -22.22
CA GLY A 600 3.81 40.28 -20.92
C GLY A 600 2.43 40.95 -20.86
N GLY A 601 2.06 41.70 -21.91
CA GLY A 601 0.72 42.32 -22.00
C GLY A 601 -0.40 41.30 -22.10
N VAL A 602 -0.24 40.25 -22.91
CA VAL A 602 -1.20 39.14 -23.03
C VAL A 602 -1.32 38.39 -21.70
N LYS A 603 -0.18 38.13 -21.04
CA LYS A 603 -0.16 37.45 -19.72
C LYS A 603 -0.97 38.26 -18.67
N ALA A 604 -0.76 39.55 -18.58
CA ALA A 604 -1.43 40.40 -17.58
C ALA A 604 -2.96 40.40 -17.70
N ILE A 605 -3.49 40.16 -18.90
CA ILE A 605 -4.95 40.13 -19.13
C ILE A 605 -5.50 38.71 -19.01
N VAL A 606 -4.80 37.72 -19.52
CA VAL A 606 -5.27 36.31 -19.56
C VAL A 606 -5.14 35.63 -18.19
N GLU A 607 -4.13 35.95 -17.41
CA GLU A 607 -3.89 35.34 -16.09
C GLU A 607 -5.05 35.54 -15.08
N PRO A 608 -5.58 36.74 -14.87
CA PRO A 608 -6.74 36.95 -13.97
C PRO A 608 -7.99 36.22 -14.43
N LEU A 609 -8.22 36.15 -15.75
CA LEU A 609 -9.37 35.48 -16.33
C LEU A 609 -9.30 33.95 -16.12
N ILE A 610 -8.13 33.38 -16.35
CA ILE A 610 -7.93 31.97 -16.14
C ILE A 610 -8.09 31.62 -14.66
N ARG A 611 -7.56 32.42 -13.75
CA ARG A 611 -7.74 32.25 -12.32
C ARG A 611 -9.22 32.34 -11.92
N GLY A 612 -9.94 33.31 -12.45
CA GLY A 612 -11.35 33.51 -12.15
C GLY A 612 -12.28 32.42 -12.70
N LEU A 613 -11.93 31.82 -13.85
CA LEU A 613 -12.73 30.78 -14.50
C LEU A 613 -12.34 29.37 -14.04
N LEU A 614 -11.05 29.10 -13.99
CA LEU A 614 -10.56 27.75 -13.71
C LEU A 614 -10.57 27.40 -12.22
N GLY A 615 -10.33 28.37 -11.33
CA GLY A 615 -10.33 28.12 -9.89
C GLY A 615 -11.64 27.52 -9.37
N PRO A 616 -12.78 28.19 -9.57
CA PRO A 616 -14.07 27.66 -9.10
C PRO A 616 -14.50 26.34 -9.75
N LEU A 617 -14.00 26.05 -10.96
CA LEU A 617 -14.28 24.81 -11.67
C LEU A 617 -13.37 23.66 -11.22
N LEU A 618 -12.06 23.93 -11.16
CA LEU A 618 -11.05 22.90 -10.97
C LEU A 618 -10.89 22.51 -9.52
N ASP A 619 -10.94 23.48 -8.59
CA ASP A 619 -10.71 23.20 -7.18
C ASP A 619 -11.65 22.12 -6.63
N PRO A 620 -12.98 22.19 -6.85
CA PRO A 620 -13.88 21.15 -6.37
C PRO A 620 -13.71 19.81 -7.09
N LEU A 621 -13.45 19.84 -8.40
CA LEU A 621 -13.29 18.63 -9.21
C LEU A 621 -11.99 17.90 -8.86
N VAL A 622 -10.88 18.63 -8.82
CA VAL A 622 -9.57 18.06 -8.50
C VAL A 622 -9.55 17.53 -7.08
N ASN A 623 -10.10 18.27 -6.11
CA ASN A 623 -10.19 17.82 -4.73
C ASN A 623 -11.05 16.54 -4.61
N ALA A 624 -12.19 16.47 -5.29
CA ALA A 624 -13.03 15.27 -5.28
C ALA A 624 -12.32 14.08 -5.93
N LEU A 625 -11.65 14.31 -7.06
CA LEU A 625 -10.90 13.28 -7.77
C LEU A 625 -9.75 12.73 -6.90
N LEU A 626 -8.94 13.61 -6.31
CA LEU A 626 -7.83 13.22 -5.47
C LEU A 626 -8.28 12.43 -4.24
N LYS A 627 -9.37 12.86 -3.61
CA LYS A 627 -9.96 12.16 -2.48
C LYS A 627 -10.46 10.75 -2.86
N VAL A 628 -11.13 10.59 -4.00
CA VAL A 628 -11.62 9.28 -4.47
C VAL A 628 -10.46 8.34 -4.78
N LEU A 629 -9.34 8.88 -5.24
CA LEU A 629 -8.13 8.13 -5.55
C LEU A 629 -7.29 7.78 -4.30
N GLY A 630 -7.77 8.14 -3.11
CA GLY A 630 -7.02 7.92 -1.87
C GLY A 630 -5.85 8.89 -1.70
N VAL A 631 -5.83 9.99 -2.48
CA VAL A 631 -4.83 11.06 -2.37
C VAL A 631 -5.49 12.26 -1.71
N ASP A 632 -5.25 12.44 -0.43
CA ASP A 632 -5.66 13.66 0.25
C ASP A 632 -4.53 14.70 0.15
N LEU A 633 -4.84 15.86 -0.44
CA LEU A 633 -3.89 16.98 -0.52
C LEU A 633 -3.54 17.54 0.87
N VAL A 634 -4.40 17.33 1.84
CA VAL A 634 -4.29 17.92 3.19
C VAL A 634 -3.63 16.97 4.18
N GLY A 635 -3.70 15.68 3.97
CA GLY A 635 -3.05 14.72 4.86
C GLY A 635 -3.46 13.27 4.63
N ALA A 636 -2.57 12.49 4.08
CA ALA A 636 -2.61 11.07 4.32
C ALA A 636 -2.19 10.83 5.77
N GLU A 637 -2.95 10.04 6.51
CA GLU A 637 -2.57 9.60 7.84
C GLU A 637 -1.89 8.24 7.75
N VAL A 638 -0.70 8.18 8.31
CA VAL A 638 0.04 6.93 8.50
C VAL A 638 -0.34 6.35 9.83
N GLY A 639 -0.85 5.15 9.85
CA GLY A 639 -1.13 4.37 11.03
C GLY A 639 0.02 3.43 11.35
N ALA A 640 0.34 3.27 12.62
CA ALA A 640 1.33 2.31 13.07
C ALA A 640 0.87 1.51 14.27
N ASN A 641 1.16 0.20 14.23
CA ASN A 641 1.06 -0.72 15.35
C ASN A 641 2.43 -1.37 15.56
N LEU A 642 2.75 -1.67 16.81
CA LEU A 642 3.93 -2.42 17.17
C LEU A 642 3.62 -3.36 18.34
N SER A 643 3.66 -4.66 18.10
CA SER A 643 3.60 -5.69 19.14
C SER A 643 5.03 -6.12 19.43
N CYS A 644 5.55 -5.78 20.60
CA CYS A 644 6.94 -6.04 20.95
C CYS A 644 7.21 -7.49 21.35
N SER A 645 6.21 -8.18 21.87
CA SER A 645 6.22 -9.63 22.10
C SER A 645 4.77 -10.09 22.26
N SER A 646 4.38 -11.09 21.53
CA SER A 646 3.16 -11.81 21.79
C SER A 646 3.50 -13.13 22.48
N GLY A 647 3.52 -13.11 23.81
CA GLY A 647 3.66 -14.33 24.60
C GLY A 647 5.03 -14.53 25.26
N ARG A 648 5.09 -15.60 26.06
CA ARG A 648 6.30 -16.17 26.66
C ARG A 648 6.74 -17.36 25.80
N ALA A 649 8.01 -17.74 25.89
CA ALA A 649 8.45 -19.02 25.34
C ALA A 649 7.54 -20.13 25.86
N GLN A 650 7.13 -21.05 24.99
CA GLN A 650 6.19 -22.12 25.31
C GLN A 650 6.78 -23.46 24.91
N LEU A 651 6.60 -24.46 25.76
CA LEU A 651 6.86 -25.85 25.38
C LEU A 651 5.85 -26.26 24.31
N VAL A 652 6.36 -26.80 23.20
CA VAL A 652 5.54 -27.17 22.04
C VAL A 652 5.63 -28.65 21.70
N LEU A 653 6.66 -29.34 22.23
CA LEU A 653 6.88 -30.79 22.17
C LEU A 653 7.58 -31.26 23.43
#